data_c511c34d885b5f34375545448f2671c6
#
_entry.id   c511c34d885b5f34375545448f2671c6
#
_cell.length_a   1.000
_cell.length_b   1.000
_cell.length_c   1.000
_cell.angle_alpha   90.00
_cell.angle_beta   90.00
_cell.angle_gamma   90.00
#
_symmetry.space_group_name_H-M   'P 1'
#
loop_
_entity.id
_entity.type
_entity.pdbx_description
1 polymer ?
#
loop_
_entity_poly.entity_id
_entity_poly.type
_entity_poly.pdbx_seq_one_letter_code
_entity_poly.pdbx_strand_id
1 'polypeptide(L)'
;MSKAAGGTGLRGAGRLLGNLLIFIIISALGGIMVAGLSLPLVGSAGLAAKAASDHFEDLPSDFETPVLPQRSKILADDGSLIAYTWSDDLGGNRVVVPMSQISPSMPQALVAIEDVRFYQHGGIDIKGTIRALVHNSNGGNLQGGSTIAQQYVKNVLLLEAGTDKAKQQAAIADTFTRKVTELKYAVAVEKSLTKEQILERYLNLVYFGNGAYGVEAAAERYFSTTSAKLTVPQAALLAALVNSPSDYDPLQHPAAALARRNIVLQDMASPVLKYLTDAQVAAYQKTALGLKPTPPKHGCIVAQGSAAFFCNYVYQTFINDPDYGPTKAARIQMWNMGGLTIHTTMSAKDETAADAAISSHTYATDKVASALAMIQPGTGQIKAMAQSKPMGNNLGDTYLNLAGDPAHEGSGGYQAGSSFKIFVGLAALEDGHDPSQVMSVPSPMDDAGTRIAACPGNGTHSVLWTPDYHPSNDDGNPFTGPLDQAFWFSVNTYFLTLEEQTGLCHPAQIAQSMGVTFDNDSGDGRPLDQFPSFTLGTNLITPIEMAGAYATIAAQGTYCKPYVITAATDGAGRQLPAQHPNCRAVLDPNIANELTALLRGVLTQPGATASGLGLDRPAAGKTGTTTSSIATWFDGYTPQLATAVWTGFIRPDTLKGDYMGNMRVGGQYYYGQIFGATISAPIWHEAMTRALSGVPVQDFTAPHGFPPEPQ
;
A
#
# COMPACT_ATOMS: atom_id res chain seq x y z
N MET A 1 -109.42 -27.71 -64.46
CA MET A 1 -108.89 -29.00 -64.88
C MET A 1 -107.39 -29.00 -64.76
N SER A 2 -106.95 -29.83 -63.90
CA SER A 2 -105.89 -30.83 -64.03
C SER A 2 -104.43 -30.34 -63.96
N LYS A 3 -103.82 -30.60 -62.79
CA LYS A 3 -102.59 -31.41 -62.47
C LYS A 3 -101.29 -31.02 -63.18
N ALA A 4 -100.16 -30.79 -62.56
CA ALA A 4 -99.39 -31.84 -61.92
C ALA A 4 -98.30 -31.27 -61.07
N ALA A 5 -98.06 -31.99 -59.95
CA ALA A 5 -96.96 -31.81 -59.04
C ALA A 5 -95.68 -32.55 -59.47
N GLY A 6 -94.53 -32.19 -58.98
CA GLY A 6 -93.50 -33.20 -58.82
C GLY A 6 -92.08 -32.75 -59.05
N GLY A 7 -91.29 -32.82 -58.03
CA GLY A 7 -89.88 -33.21 -58.22
C GLY A 7 -88.77 -32.12 -58.07
N THR A 8 -88.56 -31.54 -56.92
CA THR A 8 -87.35 -30.76 -56.64
C THR A 8 -86.70 -31.09 -55.26
N GLY A 9 -87.03 -32.24 -54.67
CA GLY A 9 -86.57 -32.59 -53.28
C GLY A 9 -85.15 -33.20 -53.19
N LEU A 10 -84.70 -33.97 -54.21
CA LEU A 10 -83.42 -34.71 -54.04
C LEU A 10 -82.14 -34.05 -54.56
N ARG A 11 -82.22 -33.01 -55.40
CA ARG A 11 -81.01 -32.29 -55.84
C ARG A 11 -80.55 -31.23 -54.87
N GLY A 12 -81.38 -30.70 -54.01
CA GLY A 12 -81.01 -29.72 -52.92
C GLY A 12 -80.30 -30.36 -51.74
N ALA A 13 -80.70 -31.55 -51.34
CA ALA A 13 -80.11 -32.28 -50.20
C ALA A 13 -78.67 -32.77 -50.49
N GLY A 14 -78.36 -33.19 -51.72
CA GLY A 14 -77.03 -33.59 -52.14
C GLY A 14 -76.05 -32.47 -52.21
N ARG A 15 -76.49 -31.25 -52.62
CA ARG A 15 -75.64 -30.02 -52.57
C ARG A 15 -75.40 -29.53 -51.18
N LEU A 16 -76.33 -29.58 -50.23
CA LEU A 16 -76.17 -29.24 -48.86
C LEU A 16 -75.21 -30.19 -48.13
N LEU A 17 -75.31 -31.49 -48.36
CA LEU A 17 -74.37 -32.45 -47.78
C LEU A 17 -72.95 -32.31 -48.43
N GLY A 18 -72.83 -32.01 -49.68
CA GLY A 18 -71.51 -31.72 -50.31
C GLY A 18 -70.86 -30.45 -49.78
N ASN A 19 -71.59 -29.38 -49.59
CA ASN A 19 -71.07 -28.12 -48.98
C ASN A 19 -70.70 -28.33 -47.51
N LEU A 20 -71.50 -29.11 -46.76
CA LEU A 20 -71.18 -29.47 -45.39
C LEU A 20 -69.88 -30.29 -45.25
N LEU A 21 -69.69 -31.23 -46.18
CA LEU A 21 -68.48 -32.07 -46.25
C LEU A 21 -67.23 -31.23 -46.63
N ILE A 22 -67.38 -30.32 -47.59
CA ILE A 22 -66.32 -29.38 -47.97
C ILE A 22 -66.01 -28.44 -46.84
N PHE A 23 -67.00 -27.92 -46.08
CA PHE A 23 -66.79 -27.09 -44.89
C PHE A 23 -66.06 -27.84 -43.79
N ILE A 24 -66.41 -29.11 -43.52
CA ILE A 24 -65.74 -29.97 -42.56
C ILE A 24 -64.27 -30.21 -42.99
N ILE A 25 -64.01 -30.50 -44.24
CA ILE A 25 -62.67 -30.73 -44.79
C ILE A 25 -61.83 -29.44 -44.69
N ILE A 26 -62.36 -28.30 -45.08
CA ILE A 26 -61.67 -27.01 -45.00
C ILE A 26 -61.39 -26.64 -43.55
N SER A 27 -62.36 -26.88 -42.67
CA SER A 27 -62.17 -26.63 -41.24
C SER A 27 -61.16 -27.58 -40.61
N ALA A 28 -61.15 -28.85 -41.01
CA ALA A 28 -60.13 -29.80 -40.55
C ALA A 28 -58.74 -29.47 -41.09
N LEU A 29 -58.62 -29.08 -42.32
CA LEU A 29 -57.35 -28.62 -42.92
C LEU A 29 -56.89 -27.31 -42.32
N GLY A 30 -57.79 -26.34 -42.07
CA GLY A 30 -57.48 -25.08 -41.36
C GLY A 30 -57.05 -25.35 -39.94
N GLY A 31 -57.70 -26.27 -39.24
CA GLY A 31 -57.31 -26.69 -37.89
C GLY A 31 -55.95 -27.35 -37.84
N ILE A 32 -55.66 -28.28 -38.81
CA ILE A 32 -54.35 -28.90 -38.94
C ILE A 32 -53.25 -27.87 -39.28
N MET A 33 -53.54 -26.89 -40.15
CA MET A 33 -52.60 -25.83 -40.51
C MET A 33 -52.31 -24.90 -39.32
N VAL A 34 -53.34 -24.51 -38.56
CA VAL A 34 -53.19 -23.73 -37.34
C VAL A 34 -52.45 -24.51 -36.27
N ALA A 35 -52.75 -25.78 -36.10
CA ALA A 35 -52.02 -26.67 -35.20
C ALA A 35 -50.57 -26.88 -35.64
N GLY A 36 -50.33 -27.08 -36.95
CA GLY A 36 -48.98 -27.24 -37.52
C GLY A 36 -48.12 -25.99 -37.40
N LEU A 37 -48.71 -24.78 -37.43
CA LEU A 37 -47.99 -23.52 -37.21
C LEU A 37 -47.79 -23.18 -35.73
N SER A 38 -48.73 -23.63 -34.86
CA SER A 38 -48.65 -23.33 -33.42
C SER A 38 -47.87 -24.37 -32.62
N LEU A 39 -47.87 -25.66 -33.04
CA LEU A 39 -47.14 -26.74 -32.36
C LEU A 39 -45.62 -26.50 -32.23
N PRO A 40 -44.87 -26.00 -33.23
CA PRO A 40 -43.45 -25.66 -33.04
C PRO A 40 -43.23 -24.51 -32.09
N LEU A 41 -44.11 -23.50 -32.09
CA LEU A 41 -44.05 -22.36 -31.19
C LEU A 41 -44.36 -22.76 -29.73
N VAL A 42 -45.42 -23.53 -29.52
CA VAL A 42 -45.80 -24.05 -28.19
C VAL A 42 -44.79 -25.09 -27.70
N GLY A 43 -44.29 -25.95 -28.60
CA GLY A 43 -43.27 -26.94 -28.29
C GLY A 43 -41.92 -26.29 -27.92
N SER A 44 -41.47 -25.29 -28.66
CA SER A 44 -40.24 -24.56 -28.34
C SER A 44 -40.39 -23.75 -27.06
N ALA A 45 -41.54 -23.14 -26.84
CA ALA A 45 -41.84 -22.46 -25.56
C ALA A 45 -41.89 -23.43 -24.37
N GLY A 46 -42.46 -24.62 -24.58
CA GLY A 46 -42.49 -25.70 -23.58
C GLY A 46 -41.10 -26.24 -23.23
N LEU A 47 -40.27 -26.46 -24.27
CA LEU A 47 -38.88 -26.89 -24.07
C LEU A 47 -38.04 -25.81 -23.37
N ALA A 48 -38.22 -24.55 -23.74
CA ALA A 48 -37.56 -23.43 -23.07
C ALA A 48 -37.99 -23.28 -21.60
N ALA A 49 -39.31 -23.44 -21.33
CA ALA A 49 -39.85 -23.43 -19.98
C ALA A 49 -39.34 -24.60 -19.14
N LYS A 50 -39.24 -25.82 -19.75
CA LYS A 50 -38.65 -26.96 -19.07
C LYS A 50 -37.17 -26.79 -18.78
N ALA A 51 -36.38 -26.33 -19.76
CA ALA A 51 -34.96 -26.03 -19.55
C ALA A 51 -34.73 -24.97 -18.47
N ALA A 52 -35.62 -23.97 -18.38
CA ALA A 52 -35.60 -22.98 -17.33
C ALA A 52 -35.95 -23.57 -15.95
N SER A 53 -36.94 -24.49 -15.92
CA SER A 53 -37.33 -25.19 -14.68
C SER A 53 -36.21 -26.11 -14.18
N ASP A 54 -35.63 -26.90 -15.08
CA ASP A 54 -34.52 -27.80 -14.76
C ASP A 54 -33.32 -27.01 -14.26
N HIS A 55 -32.94 -25.92 -14.95
CA HIS A 55 -31.87 -25.01 -14.50
C HIS A 55 -32.20 -24.33 -13.17
N PHE A 56 -33.46 -23.95 -12.95
CA PHE A 56 -33.89 -23.36 -11.68
C PHE A 56 -33.77 -24.35 -10.51
N GLU A 57 -34.10 -25.64 -10.74
CA GLU A 57 -33.97 -26.67 -9.70
C GLU A 57 -32.54 -27.04 -9.40
N ASP A 58 -31.66 -27.06 -10.41
CA ASP A 58 -30.23 -27.42 -10.29
C ASP A 58 -29.38 -26.34 -9.54
N LEU A 59 -29.84 -25.10 -9.50
CA LEU A 59 -29.10 -24.03 -8.79
C LEU A 59 -29.16 -24.25 -7.27
N PRO A 60 -28.08 -23.94 -6.51
CA PRO A 60 -28.10 -23.95 -5.06
C PRO A 60 -29.25 -23.11 -4.49
N SER A 61 -29.85 -23.57 -3.40
CA SER A 61 -30.91 -22.83 -2.70
C SER A 61 -30.41 -21.68 -1.87
N ASP A 62 -29.12 -21.71 -1.50
CA ASP A 62 -28.50 -20.74 -0.62
C ASP A 62 -27.68 -19.73 -1.43
N PHE A 63 -27.83 -18.47 -1.09
CA PHE A 63 -27.07 -17.38 -1.68
C PHE A 63 -26.22 -16.72 -0.58
N GLU A 64 -24.93 -16.96 -0.63
CA GLU A 64 -24.00 -16.36 0.31
C GLU A 64 -23.67 -14.93 -0.12
N THR A 65 -23.55 -14.05 0.87
CA THR A 65 -23.10 -12.68 0.64
C THR A 65 -21.60 -12.65 0.81
N PRO A 66 -20.82 -12.34 -0.25
CA PRO A 66 -19.37 -12.29 -0.15
C PRO A 66 -18.93 -11.13 0.74
N VAL A 67 -17.75 -11.28 1.32
CA VAL A 67 -17.04 -10.16 1.94
C VAL A 67 -16.71 -9.13 0.86
N LEU A 68 -17.11 -7.87 1.08
CA LEU A 68 -16.87 -6.81 0.11
C LEU A 68 -15.41 -6.34 0.20
N PRO A 69 -14.71 -6.19 -0.92
CA PRO A 69 -13.44 -5.49 -0.94
C PRO A 69 -13.60 -4.05 -0.47
N GLN A 70 -12.71 -3.60 0.40
CA GLN A 70 -12.75 -2.28 1.02
C GLN A 70 -11.38 -1.60 0.93
N ARG A 71 -11.36 -0.28 1.08
CA ARG A 71 -10.09 0.41 1.24
C ARG A 71 -9.50 0.15 2.62
N SER A 72 -8.18 -0.01 2.66
CA SER A 72 -7.40 -0.10 3.89
C SER A 72 -6.85 1.26 4.29
N LYS A 73 -6.54 1.42 5.58
CA LYS A 73 -5.91 2.60 6.17
C LYS A 73 -4.55 2.21 6.72
N ILE A 74 -3.54 2.98 6.38
CA ILE A 74 -2.22 2.91 7.01
C ILE A 74 -2.05 4.18 7.82
N LEU A 75 -1.81 4.03 9.12
CA LEU A 75 -1.81 5.10 10.10
C LEU A 75 -0.44 5.23 10.76
N ALA A 76 0.01 6.45 11.02
CA ALA A 76 1.17 6.75 11.84
C ALA A 76 0.94 6.41 13.32
N ASP A 77 1.95 6.56 14.14
CA ASP A 77 1.92 6.25 15.58
C ASP A 77 0.93 7.12 16.37
N ASP A 78 0.67 8.33 15.90
CA ASP A 78 -0.32 9.26 16.45
C ASP A 78 -1.75 9.03 15.91
N GLY A 79 -1.94 8.06 15.03
CA GLY A 79 -3.20 7.74 14.37
C GLY A 79 -3.51 8.61 13.15
N SER A 80 -2.63 9.52 12.75
CA SER A 80 -2.79 10.28 11.51
C SER A 80 -2.67 9.37 10.28
N LEU A 81 -3.38 9.72 9.21
CA LEU A 81 -3.44 8.92 8.00
C LEU A 81 -2.18 9.10 7.15
N ILE A 82 -1.46 8.02 6.88
CA ILE A 82 -0.37 7.97 5.91
C ILE A 82 -0.94 7.78 4.51
N ALA A 83 -1.73 6.71 4.31
CA ALA A 83 -2.31 6.40 3.00
C ALA A 83 -3.58 5.55 3.12
N TYR A 84 -4.43 5.64 2.07
CA TYR A 84 -5.41 4.61 1.76
C TYR A 84 -4.87 3.68 0.69
N THR A 85 -5.15 2.37 0.81
CA THR A 85 -4.82 1.39 -0.22
C THR A 85 -6.02 0.50 -0.52
N TRP A 86 -6.16 0.08 -1.79
CA TRP A 86 -7.19 -0.86 -2.25
C TRP A 86 -6.77 -1.49 -3.59
N SER A 87 -7.51 -2.50 -4.04
CA SER A 87 -7.38 -3.05 -5.39
C SER A 87 -8.44 -2.43 -6.30
N ASP A 88 -8.02 -1.76 -7.37
CA ASP A 88 -8.94 -1.21 -8.38
C ASP A 88 -9.67 -2.32 -9.14
N ASP A 89 -8.99 -3.44 -9.40
CA ASP A 89 -9.56 -4.60 -10.11
C ASP A 89 -10.72 -5.25 -9.35
N LEU A 90 -10.73 -5.14 -8.02
CA LEU A 90 -11.78 -5.67 -7.15
C LEU A 90 -12.81 -4.61 -6.75
N GLY A 91 -12.68 -3.37 -7.25
CA GLY A 91 -13.55 -2.27 -6.84
C GLY A 91 -13.41 -1.92 -5.35
N GLY A 92 -12.17 -1.95 -4.83
CA GLY A 92 -11.87 -1.84 -3.42
C GLY A 92 -11.97 -0.43 -2.84
N ASN A 93 -12.17 0.63 -3.65
CA ASN A 93 -12.48 1.97 -3.12
C ASN A 93 -13.90 1.98 -2.55
N ARG A 94 -14.08 1.29 -1.45
CA ARG A 94 -15.35 1.12 -0.75
C ARG A 94 -15.16 1.30 0.76
N VAL A 95 -16.12 1.93 1.38
CA VAL A 95 -16.29 1.97 2.83
C VAL A 95 -17.66 1.42 3.13
N VAL A 96 -17.70 0.30 3.83
CA VAL A 96 -18.96 -0.31 4.27
C VAL A 96 -19.46 0.44 5.51
N VAL A 97 -20.70 0.91 5.44
CA VAL A 97 -21.36 1.62 6.54
C VAL A 97 -22.72 0.98 6.84
N PRO A 98 -23.15 0.92 8.12
CA PRO A 98 -24.48 0.43 8.46
C PRO A 98 -25.56 1.42 8.00
N MET A 99 -26.80 0.95 7.83
CA MET A 99 -27.93 1.77 7.40
C MET A 99 -28.13 3.01 8.31
N SER A 100 -27.83 2.90 9.59
CA SER A 100 -27.90 4.01 10.56
C SER A 100 -26.94 5.17 10.27
N GLN A 101 -25.90 4.93 9.46
CA GLN A 101 -24.94 5.93 8.99
C GLN A 101 -25.19 6.38 7.54
N ILE A 102 -26.34 6.04 6.96
CA ILE A 102 -26.77 6.48 5.65
C ILE A 102 -27.95 7.43 5.81
N SER A 103 -27.92 8.58 5.17
CA SER A 103 -29.04 9.52 5.16
C SER A 103 -30.33 8.81 4.71
N PRO A 104 -31.46 8.95 5.43
CA PRO A 104 -32.74 8.33 5.03
C PRO A 104 -33.19 8.70 3.61
N SER A 105 -32.76 9.83 3.10
CA SER A 105 -33.05 10.26 1.74
C SER A 105 -32.44 9.34 0.67
N MET A 106 -31.36 8.64 0.99
CA MET A 106 -30.66 7.78 0.01
C MET A 106 -31.46 6.50 -0.34
N PRO A 107 -31.85 5.65 0.64
CA PRO A 107 -32.72 4.51 0.34
C PRO A 107 -34.06 4.93 -0.24
N GLN A 108 -34.63 6.08 0.16
CA GLN A 108 -35.88 6.60 -0.40
C GLN A 108 -35.71 6.98 -1.88
N ALA A 109 -34.62 7.65 -2.26
CA ALA A 109 -34.34 8.02 -3.64
C ALA A 109 -34.08 6.78 -4.52
N LEU A 110 -33.34 5.78 -3.97
CA LEU A 110 -33.08 4.52 -4.66
C LEU A 110 -34.36 3.73 -4.93
N VAL A 111 -35.21 3.54 -3.90
CA VAL A 111 -36.51 2.86 -4.03
C VAL A 111 -37.41 3.58 -5.02
N ALA A 112 -37.39 4.91 -5.04
CA ALA A 112 -38.22 5.69 -5.94
C ALA A 112 -37.91 5.45 -7.42
N ILE A 113 -36.64 5.36 -7.78
CA ILE A 113 -36.22 5.23 -9.20
C ILE A 113 -36.08 3.78 -9.65
N GLU A 114 -35.65 2.86 -8.78
CA GLU A 114 -35.33 1.48 -9.13
C GLU A 114 -36.47 0.50 -8.87
N ASP A 115 -37.25 0.69 -7.77
CA ASP A 115 -38.25 -0.28 -7.34
C ASP A 115 -39.33 0.35 -6.45
N VAL A 116 -40.23 1.10 -7.08
CA VAL A 116 -41.26 1.90 -6.37
C VAL A 116 -42.16 1.06 -5.43
N ARG A 117 -42.23 -0.27 -5.60
CA ARG A 117 -43.00 -1.19 -4.77
C ARG A 117 -42.14 -2.11 -3.94
N PHE A 118 -40.90 -1.79 -3.74
CA PHE A 118 -39.91 -2.62 -3.04
C PHE A 118 -40.41 -3.25 -1.73
N TYR A 119 -41.16 -2.48 -0.91
CA TYR A 119 -41.72 -2.94 0.33
C TYR A 119 -43.01 -3.75 0.17
N GLN A 120 -43.56 -3.90 -1.05
CA GLN A 120 -44.85 -4.53 -1.31
C GLN A 120 -44.77 -5.89 -1.99
N HIS A 121 -43.59 -6.31 -2.40
CA HIS A 121 -43.34 -7.60 -3.08
C HIS A 121 -42.17 -8.34 -2.46
N GLY A 122 -41.92 -9.59 -2.85
CA GLY A 122 -40.74 -10.38 -2.54
C GLY A 122 -39.65 -10.27 -3.62
N GLY A 123 -38.84 -11.32 -3.81
CA GLY A 123 -37.74 -11.32 -4.79
C GLY A 123 -38.16 -11.01 -6.24
N ILE A 124 -39.45 -11.14 -6.57
CA ILE A 124 -40.01 -10.90 -7.91
C ILE A 124 -41.19 -9.94 -7.82
N ASP A 125 -41.17 -8.87 -8.60
CA ASP A 125 -42.30 -7.99 -8.82
C ASP A 125 -43.03 -8.34 -10.15
N ILE A 126 -43.94 -9.31 -10.12
CA ILE A 126 -44.70 -9.74 -11.31
C ILE A 126 -45.51 -8.58 -11.91
N LYS A 127 -46.14 -7.75 -11.07
CA LYS A 127 -46.96 -6.62 -11.55
C LYS A 127 -46.06 -5.52 -12.19
N GLY A 128 -44.88 -5.25 -11.62
CA GLY A 128 -43.90 -4.31 -12.15
C GLY A 128 -43.33 -4.79 -13.47
N THR A 129 -42.99 -6.07 -13.57
CA THR A 129 -42.45 -6.68 -14.78
C THR A 129 -43.45 -6.62 -15.94
N ILE A 130 -44.73 -6.95 -15.69
CA ILE A 130 -45.82 -6.85 -16.71
C ILE A 130 -46.01 -5.38 -17.11
N ARG A 131 -46.04 -4.44 -16.17
CA ARG A 131 -46.17 -3.00 -16.46
C ARG A 131 -45.02 -2.51 -17.32
N ALA A 132 -43.76 -2.85 -16.99
CA ALA A 132 -42.59 -2.47 -17.76
C ALA A 132 -42.65 -3.04 -19.18
N LEU A 133 -43.07 -4.29 -19.34
CA LEU A 133 -43.22 -4.93 -20.64
C LEU A 133 -44.25 -4.19 -21.51
N VAL A 134 -45.44 -3.87 -20.97
CA VAL A 134 -46.49 -3.12 -21.68
C VAL A 134 -46.02 -1.68 -22.02
N HIS A 135 -45.33 -1.03 -21.11
CA HIS A 135 -44.84 0.34 -21.33
C HIS A 135 -43.77 0.38 -22.44
N ASN A 136 -42.81 -0.57 -22.39
CA ASN A 136 -41.75 -0.67 -23.37
C ASN A 136 -42.26 -1.09 -24.77
N SER A 137 -43.31 -1.91 -24.83
CA SER A 137 -43.94 -2.28 -26.10
C SER A 137 -44.72 -1.15 -26.77
N ASN A 138 -45.16 -0.14 -26.00
CA ASN A 138 -45.91 1.03 -26.50
C ASN A 138 -45.02 2.21 -26.89
N GLY A 139 -43.68 2.02 -27.00
CA GLY A 139 -42.73 3.05 -27.42
C GLY A 139 -42.42 4.14 -26.38
N GLY A 140 -42.69 3.86 -25.11
CA GLY A 140 -42.26 4.69 -24.00
C GLY A 140 -40.79 4.57 -23.69
N ASN A 141 -40.25 5.47 -22.85
CA ASN A 141 -38.86 5.37 -22.34
C ASN A 141 -38.69 4.03 -21.65
N LEU A 142 -37.57 3.34 -21.93
CA LEU A 142 -37.24 2.01 -21.37
C LEU A 142 -37.40 2.02 -19.83
N GLN A 143 -38.43 1.30 -19.35
CA GLN A 143 -38.69 1.10 -17.93
C GLN A 143 -38.04 -0.20 -17.48
N GLY A 144 -37.17 -0.17 -16.46
CA GLY A 144 -36.56 -1.35 -15.88
C GLY A 144 -37.59 -2.21 -15.14
N GLY A 145 -37.57 -3.52 -15.39
CA GLY A 145 -38.45 -4.48 -14.73
C GLY A 145 -37.75 -5.31 -13.63
N SER A 146 -36.47 -5.03 -13.32
CA SER A 146 -35.69 -5.77 -12.33
C SER A 146 -35.88 -5.15 -10.94
N THR A 147 -36.09 -5.98 -9.92
CA THR A 147 -36.15 -5.52 -8.53
C THR A 147 -34.77 -5.18 -7.96
N ILE A 148 -34.71 -4.41 -6.86
CA ILE A 148 -33.46 -4.13 -6.12
C ILE A 148 -32.77 -5.44 -5.70
N ALA A 149 -33.53 -6.47 -5.26
CA ALA A 149 -32.97 -7.77 -4.92
C ALA A 149 -32.29 -8.46 -6.11
N GLN A 150 -32.87 -8.40 -7.31
CA GLN A 150 -32.27 -8.91 -8.54
C GLN A 150 -31.01 -8.15 -8.92
N GLN A 151 -31.03 -6.83 -8.81
CA GLN A 151 -29.84 -5.99 -9.04
C GLN A 151 -28.73 -6.27 -8.02
N TYR A 152 -29.08 -6.50 -6.75
CA TYR A 152 -28.13 -6.90 -5.75
C TYR A 152 -27.44 -8.23 -6.11
N VAL A 153 -28.22 -9.26 -6.47
CA VAL A 153 -27.69 -10.55 -6.92
C VAL A 153 -26.75 -10.37 -8.15
N LYS A 154 -27.18 -9.63 -9.16
CA LYS A 154 -26.35 -9.35 -10.34
C LYS A 154 -24.99 -8.75 -9.95
N ASN A 155 -24.98 -7.76 -9.06
CA ASN A 155 -23.75 -7.11 -8.64
C ASN A 155 -22.86 -8.02 -7.75
N VAL A 156 -23.45 -8.94 -6.96
CA VAL A 156 -22.71 -9.96 -6.22
C VAL A 156 -22.04 -10.94 -7.18
N LEU A 157 -22.77 -11.46 -8.18
CA LEU A 157 -22.20 -12.35 -9.20
C LEU A 157 -21.08 -11.69 -10.01
N LEU A 158 -21.22 -10.39 -10.29
CA LEU A 158 -20.17 -9.62 -10.94
C LEU A 158 -18.93 -9.48 -10.04
N LEU A 159 -19.12 -9.24 -8.74
CA LEU A 159 -18.02 -9.17 -7.76
C LEU A 159 -17.31 -10.53 -7.63
N GLU A 160 -18.07 -11.64 -7.57
CA GLU A 160 -17.52 -13.01 -7.49
C GLU A 160 -16.74 -13.40 -8.76
N ALA A 161 -17.08 -12.81 -9.91
CA ALA A 161 -16.31 -12.99 -11.15
C ALA A 161 -14.88 -12.42 -11.03
N GLY A 162 -14.62 -11.52 -10.07
CA GLY A 162 -13.31 -10.93 -9.82
C GLY A 162 -12.71 -10.35 -11.11
N THR A 163 -11.49 -10.76 -11.46
CA THR A 163 -10.78 -10.34 -12.68
C THR A 163 -11.05 -11.21 -13.92
N ASP A 164 -11.85 -12.27 -13.78
CA ASP A 164 -12.19 -13.18 -14.86
C ASP A 164 -13.20 -12.52 -15.83
N LYS A 165 -12.71 -12.02 -16.95
CA LYS A 165 -13.52 -11.30 -17.96
C LYS A 165 -14.65 -12.16 -18.54
N ALA A 166 -14.47 -13.49 -18.66
CA ALA A 166 -15.50 -14.37 -19.17
C ALA A 166 -16.67 -14.50 -18.18
N LYS A 167 -16.36 -14.65 -16.89
CA LYS A 167 -17.37 -14.66 -15.83
C LYS A 167 -18.04 -13.29 -15.66
N GLN A 168 -17.29 -12.18 -15.75
CA GLN A 168 -17.86 -10.83 -15.75
C GLN A 168 -18.88 -10.66 -16.89
N GLN A 169 -18.51 -11.06 -18.11
CA GLN A 169 -19.42 -11.01 -19.26
C GLN A 169 -20.66 -11.90 -19.04
N ALA A 170 -20.47 -13.10 -18.50
CA ALA A 170 -21.60 -13.99 -18.19
C ALA A 170 -22.55 -13.37 -17.14
N ALA A 171 -22.01 -12.69 -16.12
CA ALA A 171 -22.79 -12.04 -15.06
C ALA A 171 -23.64 -10.86 -15.56
N ILE A 172 -23.26 -10.21 -16.67
CA ILE A 172 -23.98 -9.05 -17.24
C ILE A 172 -24.68 -9.36 -18.58
N ALA A 173 -24.44 -10.55 -19.18
CA ALA A 173 -25.00 -10.93 -20.48
C ALA A 173 -26.54 -10.89 -20.45
N ASP A 174 -27.17 -10.41 -21.52
CA ASP A 174 -28.64 -10.40 -21.62
C ASP A 174 -29.15 -11.74 -22.09
N THR A 175 -29.06 -12.76 -21.22
CA THR A 175 -29.47 -14.13 -21.49
C THR A 175 -30.62 -14.57 -20.58
N PHE A 176 -31.47 -15.43 -21.10
CA PHE A 176 -32.58 -16.01 -20.33
C PHE A 176 -32.08 -16.79 -19.12
N THR A 177 -31.03 -17.59 -19.28
CA THR A 177 -30.41 -18.38 -18.19
C THR A 177 -29.96 -17.49 -17.02
N ARG A 178 -29.24 -16.41 -17.34
CA ARG A 178 -28.83 -15.43 -16.32
C ARG A 178 -30.03 -14.84 -15.56
N LYS A 179 -31.08 -14.46 -16.28
CA LYS A 179 -32.31 -13.93 -15.65
C LYS A 179 -33.00 -14.94 -14.74
N VAL A 180 -33.00 -16.22 -15.09
CA VAL A 180 -33.52 -17.29 -14.21
C VAL A 180 -32.66 -17.44 -12.96
N THR A 181 -31.34 -17.38 -13.10
CA THR A 181 -30.39 -17.40 -11.96
C THR A 181 -30.61 -16.21 -11.03
N GLU A 182 -30.71 -15.00 -11.57
CA GLU A 182 -31.02 -13.80 -10.78
C GLU A 182 -32.33 -13.91 -10.01
N LEU A 183 -33.38 -14.46 -10.65
CA LEU A 183 -34.69 -14.65 -10.01
C LEU A 183 -34.61 -15.63 -8.84
N LYS A 184 -33.96 -16.78 -8.99
CA LYS A 184 -33.85 -17.78 -7.93
C LYS A 184 -33.10 -17.22 -6.74
N TYR A 185 -31.93 -16.59 -6.97
CA TYR A 185 -31.14 -16.00 -5.89
C TYR A 185 -31.82 -14.79 -5.28
N ALA A 186 -32.56 -13.97 -6.03
CA ALA A 186 -33.34 -12.88 -5.46
C ALA A 186 -34.42 -13.36 -4.50
N VAL A 187 -35.06 -14.51 -4.81
CA VAL A 187 -36.01 -15.16 -3.89
C VAL A 187 -35.29 -15.68 -2.64
N ALA A 188 -34.12 -16.27 -2.78
CA ALA A 188 -33.30 -16.73 -1.64
C ALA A 188 -32.88 -15.57 -0.73
N VAL A 189 -32.39 -14.47 -1.31
CA VAL A 189 -32.02 -13.24 -0.60
C VAL A 189 -33.20 -12.70 0.20
N GLU A 190 -34.39 -12.59 -0.40
CA GLU A 190 -35.60 -12.07 0.28
C GLU A 190 -36.12 -13.00 1.39
N LYS A 191 -35.76 -14.28 1.35
CA LYS A 191 -36.09 -15.23 2.44
C LYS A 191 -35.11 -15.09 3.63
N SER A 192 -33.85 -14.74 3.35
CA SER A 192 -32.79 -14.73 4.34
C SER A 192 -32.51 -13.33 4.93
N LEU A 193 -32.84 -12.25 4.22
CA LEU A 193 -32.58 -10.87 4.61
C LEU A 193 -33.85 -10.04 4.70
N THR A 194 -33.86 -9.08 5.62
CA THR A 194 -34.91 -8.05 5.66
C THR A 194 -34.75 -7.04 4.52
N LYS A 195 -35.77 -6.31 4.20
CA LYS A 195 -35.73 -5.23 3.17
C LYS A 195 -34.66 -4.19 3.47
N GLU A 196 -34.48 -3.82 4.73
CA GLU A 196 -33.45 -2.86 5.15
C GLU A 196 -32.04 -3.45 4.94
N GLN A 197 -31.83 -4.74 5.26
CA GLN A 197 -30.56 -5.40 5.04
C GLN A 197 -30.23 -5.53 3.54
N ILE A 198 -31.23 -5.77 2.69
CA ILE A 198 -31.03 -5.79 1.24
C ILE A 198 -30.60 -4.41 0.73
N LEU A 199 -31.26 -3.34 1.16
CA LEU A 199 -30.91 -1.96 0.80
C LEU A 199 -29.51 -1.58 1.31
N GLU A 200 -29.19 -1.91 2.57
CA GLU A 200 -27.86 -1.63 3.15
C GLU A 200 -26.77 -2.30 2.33
N ARG A 201 -26.92 -3.60 2.06
CA ARG A 201 -25.94 -4.38 1.29
C ARG A 201 -25.83 -3.87 -0.15
N TYR A 202 -26.96 -3.53 -0.79
CA TYR A 202 -26.95 -2.98 -2.14
C TYR A 202 -26.27 -1.63 -2.20
N LEU A 203 -26.59 -0.70 -1.29
CA LEU A 203 -25.99 0.64 -1.22
C LEU A 203 -24.49 0.59 -0.94
N ASN A 204 -24.01 -0.41 -0.20
CA ASN A 204 -22.58 -0.63 0.03
C ASN A 204 -21.88 -1.35 -1.14
N LEU A 205 -22.62 -2.04 -2.01
CA LEU A 205 -22.05 -2.84 -3.09
C LEU A 205 -21.93 -2.07 -4.42
N VAL A 206 -22.99 -1.31 -4.78
CA VAL A 206 -23.17 -0.78 -6.13
C VAL A 206 -22.13 0.26 -6.52
N TYR A 207 -21.80 0.29 -7.81
CA TYR A 207 -20.87 1.26 -8.41
C TYR A 207 -21.60 2.55 -8.76
N PHE A 208 -21.07 3.69 -8.31
CA PHE A 208 -21.61 5.04 -8.56
C PHE A 208 -20.82 5.84 -9.59
N GLY A 209 -19.83 5.25 -10.24
CA GLY A 209 -18.95 5.96 -11.18
C GLY A 209 -17.70 6.55 -10.53
N ASN A 210 -16.75 6.99 -11.35
CA ASN A 210 -15.51 7.66 -10.95
C ASN A 210 -14.70 6.93 -9.85
N GLY A 211 -14.67 5.60 -9.89
CA GLY A 211 -13.99 4.76 -8.93
C GLY A 211 -14.69 4.63 -7.57
N ALA A 212 -15.91 5.15 -7.41
CA ALA A 212 -16.65 5.08 -6.15
C ALA A 212 -17.56 3.83 -6.10
N TYR A 213 -17.23 2.88 -5.24
CA TYR A 213 -18.04 1.71 -4.93
C TYR A 213 -18.68 1.89 -3.55
N GLY A 214 -20.00 1.76 -3.48
CA GLY A 214 -20.77 2.02 -2.28
C GLY A 214 -21.05 3.51 -2.02
N VAL A 215 -22.10 3.75 -1.24
CA VAL A 215 -22.68 5.08 -1.01
C VAL A 215 -21.75 6.04 -0.27
N GLU A 216 -20.93 5.53 0.66
CA GLU A 216 -20.00 6.36 1.42
C GLU A 216 -18.89 6.91 0.50
N ALA A 217 -18.24 6.03 -0.28
CA ALA A 217 -17.22 6.44 -1.25
C ALA A 217 -17.79 7.40 -2.30
N ALA A 218 -19.06 7.24 -2.69
CA ALA A 218 -19.73 8.14 -3.61
C ALA A 218 -20.01 9.52 -2.99
N ALA A 219 -20.44 9.58 -1.74
CA ALA A 219 -20.64 10.82 -1.00
C ALA A 219 -19.33 11.60 -0.85
N GLU A 220 -18.25 10.92 -0.52
CA GLU A 220 -16.89 11.51 -0.46
C GLU A 220 -16.44 12.01 -1.84
N ARG A 221 -16.60 11.18 -2.89
CA ARG A 221 -16.11 11.46 -4.24
C ARG A 221 -16.76 12.66 -4.87
N TYR A 222 -18.08 12.78 -4.77
CA TYR A 222 -18.85 13.81 -5.47
C TYR A 222 -19.12 15.06 -4.64
N PHE A 223 -19.16 14.91 -3.29
CA PHE A 223 -19.62 15.99 -2.42
C PHE A 223 -18.67 16.35 -1.30
N SER A 224 -17.54 15.62 -1.12
CA SER A 224 -16.62 15.78 0.03
C SER A 224 -17.35 15.74 1.36
N THR A 225 -18.29 14.79 1.49
CA THR A 225 -19.13 14.59 2.69
C THR A 225 -19.32 13.09 2.96
N THR A 226 -19.96 12.76 4.07
CA THR A 226 -20.32 11.37 4.41
C THR A 226 -21.72 11.03 3.91
N SER A 227 -22.01 9.74 3.73
CA SER A 227 -23.36 9.25 3.36
C SER A 227 -24.44 9.66 4.34
N ALA A 228 -24.12 9.80 5.63
CA ALA A 228 -25.01 10.28 6.67
C ALA A 228 -25.50 11.73 6.47
N LYS A 229 -24.69 12.56 5.81
CA LYS A 229 -24.93 13.99 5.61
C LYS A 229 -25.48 14.33 4.21
N LEU A 230 -25.81 13.33 3.39
CA LEU A 230 -26.39 13.56 2.08
C LEU A 230 -27.73 14.30 2.21
N THR A 231 -27.84 15.39 1.47
CA THR A 231 -29.13 16.11 1.29
C THR A 231 -30.02 15.35 0.30
N VAL A 232 -31.31 15.65 0.28
CA VAL A 232 -32.27 15.04 -0.66
C VAL A 232 -31.83 15.17 -2.12
N PRO A 233 -31.41 16.36 -2.64
CA PRO A 233 -30.93 16.47 -4.01
C PRO A 233 -29.65 15.67 -4.30
N GLN A 234 -28.74 15.54 -3.32
CA GLN A 234 -27.53 14.75 -3.46
C GLN A 234 -27.85 13.25 -3.48
N ALA A 235 -28.73 12.78 -2.59
CA ALA A 235 -29.22 11.40 -2.59
C ALA A 235 -29.92 11.04 -3.91
N ALA A 236 -30.77 11.93 -4.41
CA ALA A 236 -31.43 11.76 -5.71
C ALA A 236 -30.44 11.72 -6.87
N LEU A 237 -29.35 12.51 -6.82
CA LEU A 237 -28.28 12.44 -7.83
C LEU A 237 -27.57 11.09 -7.76
N LEU A 238 -27.14 10.62 -6.58
CA LEU A 238 -26.49 9.31 -6.47
C LEU A 238 -27.42 8.18 -6.95
N ALA A 239 -28.70 8.18 -6.59
CA ALA A 239 -29.66 7.20 -7.08
C ALA A 239 -29.80 7.23 -8.62
N ALA A 240 -29.70 8.41 -9.23
CA ALA A 240 -29.72 8.57 -10.68
C ALA A 240 -28.54 7.92 -11.40
N LEU A 241 -27.37 7.78 -10.73
CA LEU A 241 -26.15 7.21 -11.31
C LEU A 241 -26.20 5.69 -11.42
N VAL A 242 -26.94 5.00 -10.52
CA VAL A 242 -26.88 3.54 -10.36
C VAL A 242 -27.18 2.78 -11.65
N ASN A 243 -28.12 3.28 -12.45
CA ASN A 243 -28.51 2.61 -13.70
C ASN A 243 -27.43 2.66 -14.78
N SER A 244 -26.79 3.80 -14.97
CA SER A 244 -25.72 4.01 -15.95
C SER A 244 -24.74 5.08 -15.44
N PRO A 245 -23.76 4.68 -14.61
CA PRO A 245 -22.83 5.62 -14.01
C PRO A 245 -22.03 6.45 -15.02
N SER A 246 -21.78 5.91 -16.22
CA SER A 246 -21.03 6.60 -17.27
C SER A 246 -21.90 7.64 -18.01
N ASP A 247 -23.15 7.31 -18.35
CA ASP A 247 -24.02 8.22 -19.10
C ASP A 247 -24.51 9.40 -18.27
N TYR A 248 -24.64 9.18 -16.96
CA TYR A 248 -25.10 10.20 -16.00
C TYR A 248 -23.97 10.76 -15.14
N ASP A 249 -22.69 10.53 -15.51
CA ASP A 249 -21.54 11.08 -14.77
C ASP A 249 -21.67 12.59 -14.59
N PRO A 250 -21.85 13.10 -13.36
CA PRO A 250 -22.07 14.53 -13.16
C PRO A 250 -20.83 15.38 -13.42
N LEU A 251 -19.64 14.76 -13.51
CA LEU A 251 -18.38 15.44 -13.82
C LEU A 251 -18.16 15.56 -15.33
N GLN A 252 -18.67 14.61 -16.13
CA GLN A 252 -18.53 14.57 -17.58
C GLN A 252 -19.82 15.03 -18.30
N HIS A 253 -20.98 14.67 -17.76
CA HIS A 253 -22.30 14.88 -18.36
C HIS A 253 -23.27 15.58 -17.39
N PRO A 254 -22.94 16.80 -16.88
CA PRO A 254 -23.71 17.44 -15.80
C PRO A 254 -25.17 17.74 -16.18
N ALA A 255 -25.47 18.00 -17.46
CA ALA A 255 -26.83 18.22 -17.93
C ALA A 255 -27.69 16.95 -17.88
N ALA A 256 -27.13 15.80 -18.30
CA ALA A 256 -27.80 14.51 -18.23
C ALA A 256 -28.04 14.09 -16.78
N ALA A 257 -27.01 14.25 -15.93
CA ALA A 257 -27.08 14.00 -14.49
C ALA A 257 -28.18 14.84 -13.82
N LEU A 258 -28.26 16.15 -14.15
CA LEU A 258 -29.28 17.06 -13.63
C LEU A 258 -30.69 16.62 -14.05
N ALA A 259 -30.87 16.28 -15.32
CA ALA A 259 -32.15 15.81 -15.86
C ALA A 259 -32.59 14.53 -15.16
N ARG A 260 -31.69 13.54 -15.01
CA ARG A 260 -31.99 12.26 -14.38
C ARG A 260 -32.27 12.42 -12.87
N ARG A 261 -31.50 13.27 -12.14
CA ARG A 261 -31.78 13.64 -10.75
C ARG A 261 -33.19 14.20 -10.58
N ASN A 262 -33.62 15.07 -11.51
CA ASN A 262 -34.94 15.69 -11.45
C ASN A 262 -36.07 14.66 -11.64
N ILE A 263 -35.84 13.60 -12.43
CA ILE A 263 -36.78 12.45 -12.54
C ILE A 263 -36.87 11.73 -11.20
N VAL A 264 -35.73 11.43 -10.56
CA VAL A 264 -35.73 10.79 -9.22
C VAL A 264 -36.54 11.58 -8.21
N LEU A 265 -36.36 12.93 -8.18
CA LEU A 265 -37.12 13.81 -7.30
C LEU A 265 -38.63 13.73 -7.54
N GLN A 266 -39.06 13.64 -8.82
CA GLN A 266 -40.48 13.47 -9.18
C GLN A 266 -41.01 12.11 -8.72
N ASP A 267 -40.22 11.02 -8.91
CA ASP A 267 -40.61 9.68 -8.50
C ASP A 267 -40.73 9.56 -6.98
N MET A 268 -39.91 10.29 -6.21
CA MET A 268 -40.03 10.38 -4.75
C MET A 268 -41.36 11.03 -4.30
N ALA A 269 -41.98 11.85 -5.12
CA ALA A 269 -43.29 12.46 -4.84
C ALA A 269 -44.47 11.63 -5.40
N SER A 270 -44.20 10.47 -6.01
CA SER A 270 -45.23 9.64 -6.62
C SER A 270 -46.36 9.31 -5.62
N PRO A 271 -47.61 9.07 -6.08
CA PRO A 271 -48.76 8.78 -5.22
C PRO A 271 -48.54 7.51 -4.36
N VAL A 272 -47.65 6.62 -4.76
CA VAL A 272 -47.31 5.39 -4.06
C VAL A 272 -46.38 5.65 -2.88
N LEU A 273 -45.35 6.51 -3.07
CA LEU A 273 -44.26 6.69 -2.09
C LEU A 273 -44.50 7.89 -1.16
N LYS A 274 -44.85 9.04 -1.73
CA LYS A 274 -45.11 10.29 -0.99
C LYS A 274 -43.96 10.72 -0.05
N TYR A 275 -42.70 10.46 -0.46
CA TYR A 275 -41.54 10.86 0.31
C TYR A 275 -41.32 12.39 0.23
N LEU A 276 -41.77 13.02 -0.86
CA LEU A 276 -41.71 14.45 -1.06
C LEU A 276 -43.10 15.02 -1.43
N THR A 277 -43.30 16.28 -1.16
CA THR A 277 -44.43 17.05 -1.70
C THR A 277 -44.04 17.70 -3.05
N ASP A 278 -45.03 18.03 -3.88
CA ASP A 278 -44.78 18.71 -5.15
C ASP A 278 -44.02 20.05 -4.96
N ALA A 279 -44.31 20.76 -3.88
CA ALA A 279 -43.61 22.02 -3.53
C ALA A 279 -42.13 21.76 -3.22
N GLN A 280 -41.79 20.68 -2.52
CA GLN A 280 -40.40 20.28 -2.26
C GLN A 280 -39.70 19.88 -3.55
N VAL A 281 -40.34 19.10 -4.41
CA VAL A 281 -39.80 18.76 -5.75
C VAL A 281 -39.47 20.01 -6.56
N ALA A 282 -40.43 20.93 -6.66
CA ALA A 282 -40.22 22.17 -7.40
C ALA A 282 -39.07 23.03 -6.83
N ALA A 283 -38.89 23.02 -5.53
CA ALA A 283 -37.78 23.70 -4.87
C ALA A 283 -36.43 23.01 -5.16
N TYR A 284 -36.34 21.67 -5.00
CA TYR A 284 -35.11 20.92 -5.19
C TYR A 284 -34.67 20.85 -6.65
N GLN A 285 -35.61 20.82 -7.62
CA GLN A 285 -35.27 20.84 -9.05
C GLN A 285 -34.54 22.13 -9.49
N LYS A 286 -34.75 23.23 -8.76
CA LYS A 286 -34.06 24.51 -9.02
C LYS A 286 -32.66 24.56 -8.44
N THR A 287 -32.27 23.62 -7.57
CA THR A 287 -30.94 23.61 -6.98
C THR A 287 -29.89 23.07 -7.96
N ALA A 288 -28.67 23.60 -7.89
CA ALA A 288 -27.52 23.03 -8.59
C ALA A 288 -27.21 21.61 -8.11
N LEU A 289 -26.36 20.90 -8.82
CA LEU A 289 -25.92 19.53 -8.42
C LEU A 289 -25.17 19.50 -7.09
N GLY A 290 -24.62 20.63 -6.62
CA GLY A 290 -23.93 20.74 -5.34
C GLY A 290 -22.60 19.98 -5.28
N LEU A 291 -21.96 19.78 -6.42
CA LEU A 291 -20.72 19.02 -6.53
C LEU A 291 -19.56 19.73 -5.82
N LYS A 292 -18.78 18.93 -5.07
CA LYS A 292 -17.48 19.27 -4.49
C LYS A 292 -16.58 18.05 -4.69
N PRO A 293 -16.15 17.79 -5.93
CA PRO A 293 -15.46 16.53 -6.23
C PRO A 293 -14.08 16.48 -5.59
N THR A 294 -13.78 15.39 -4.88
CA THR A 294 -12.46 15.10 -4.35
C THR A 294 -11.96 13.80 -4.97
N PRO A 295 -10.86 13.81 -5.73
CA PRO A 295 -10.22 12.58 -6.19
C PRO A 295 -9.80 11.72 -4.98
N PRO A 296 -10.07 10.42 -5.01
CA PRO A 296 -9.62 9.55 -3.94
C PRO A 296 -8.09 9.47 -3.93
N LYS A 297 -7.49 9.62 -2.74
CA LYS A 297 -6.05 9.42 -2.55
C LYS A 297 -5.79 7.93 -2.43
N HIS A 298 -5.17 7.32 -3.44
CA HIS A 298 -4.95 5.88 -3.53
C HIS A 298 -3.48 5.51 -3.65
N GLY A 299 -3.09 4.52 -2.84
CA GLY A 299 -1.76 3.92 -2.87
C GLY A 299 -0.71 4.72 -2.09
N CYS A 300 0.41 4.09 -1.85
CA CYS A 300 1.52 4.71 -1.14
C CYS A 300 2.09 5.94 -1.87
N ILE A 301 2.02 5.95 -3.20
CA ILE A 301 2.54 7.05 -4.04
C ILE A 301 1.91 8.43 -3.72
N VAL A 302 0.71 8.47 -3.14
CA VAL A 302 0.05 9.74 -2.80
C VAL A 302 0.26 10.15 -1.33
N ALA A 303 1.03 9.37 -0.56
CA ALA A 303 1.45 9.78 0.77
C ALA A 303 2.38 11.00 0.69
N GLN A 304 2.40 11.79 1.76
CA GLN A 304 3.17 13.03 1.76
C GLN A 304 4.66 12.73 1.86
N GLY A 305 5.47 13.31 0.97
CA GLY A 305 6.93 13.20 0.98
C GLY A 305 7.42 11.75 0.92
N SER A 306 8.41 11.42 1.70
CA SER A 306 9.01 10.09 1.78
C SER A 306 8.15 9.06 2.53
N ALA A 307 7.07 9.47 3.20
CA ALA A 307 6.11 8.53 3.80
C ALA A 307 5.52 7.55 2.76
N ALA A 308 5.64 7.85 1.46
CA ALA A 308 5.36 6.92 0.37
C ALA A 308 6.22 5.65 0.44
N PHE A 309 7.51 5.79 0.75
CA PHE A 309 8.45 4.65 0.88
C PHE A 309 8.22 3.89 2.17
N PHE A 310 7.91 4.59 3.27
CA PHE A 310 7.51 3.94 4.51
C PHE A 310 6.23 3.11 4.31
N CYS A 311 5.22 3.67 3.65
CA CYS A 311 3.99 2.96 3.29
C CYS A 311 4.28 1.70 2.44
N ASN A 312 5.16 1.78 1.45
CA ASN A 312 5.55 0.62 0.65
C ASN A 312 6.31 -0.42 1.49
N TYR A 313 7.16 0.02 2.41
CA TYR A 313 7.85 -0.87 3.35
C TYR A 313 6.85 -1.63 4.24
N VAL A 314 5.78 -0.98 4.71
CA VAL A 314 4.66 -1.63 5.42
C VAL A 314 3.98 -2.68 4.55
N TYR A 315 3.71 -2.38 3.28
CA TYR A 315 3.15 -3.34 2.34
C TYR A 315 4.05 -4.57 2.16
N GLN A 316 5.34 -4.36 1.91
CA GLN A 316 6.30 -5.44 1.75
C GLN A 316 6.44 -6.27 3.03
N THR A 317 6.47 -5.63 4.19
CA THR A 317 6.43 -6.32 5.49
C THR A 317 5.20 -7.23 5.58
N PHE A 318 4.01 -6.71 5.32
CA PHE A 318 2.77 -7.46 5.42
C PHE A 318 2.74 -8.68 4.50
N ILE A 319 3.15 -8.54 3.24
CA ILE A 319 3.09 -9.65 2.29
C ILE A 319 4.23 -10.66 2.45
N ASN A 320 5.33 -10.30 3.11
CA ASN A 320 6.47 -11.19 3.35
C ASN A 320 6.41 -11.88 4.72
N ASP A 321 5.71 -11.33 5.71
CA ASP A 321 5.60 -11.89 7.05
C ASP A 321 4.57 -13.05 7.10
N PRO A 322 5.00 -14.30 7.42
CA PRO A 322 4.12 -15.47 7.43
C PRO A 322 3.01 -15.41 8.49
N ASP A 323 3.11 -14.54 9.48
CA ASP A 323 2.09 -14.40 10.53
C ASP A 323 0.76 -13.89 9.97
N TYR A 324 0.78 -13.15 8.85
CA TYR A 324 -0.43 -12.66 8.17
C TYR A 324 -1.09 -13.68 7.24
N GLY A 325 -0.50 -14.87 7.05
CA GLY A 325 -1.11 -15.93 6.24
C GLY A 325 -0.11 -16.96 5.70
N PRO A 326 -0.60 -18.15 5.33
CA PRO A 326 0.25 -19.32 5.06
C PRO A 326 1.12 -19.19 3.79
N THR A 327 0.70 -18.38 2.82
CA THR A 327 1.45 -18.16 1.58
C THR A 327 1.49 -16.68 1.22
N LYS A 328 2.52 -16.25 0.48
CA LYS A 328 2.59 -14.86 -0.04
C LYS A 328 1.35 -14.51 -0.87
N ALA A 329 0.83 -15.45 -1.67
CA ALA A 329 -0.39 -15.23 -2.45
C ALA A 329 -1.62 -14.97 -1.57
N ALA A 330 -1.77 -15.71 -0.46
CA ALA A 330 -2.87 -15.50 0.49
C ALA A 330 -2.78 -14.13 1.18
N ARG A 331 -1.57 -13.67 1.53
CA ARG A 331 -1.33 -12.36 2.12
C ARG A 331 -1.61 -11.22 1.13
N ILE A 332 -1.18 -11.36 -0.13
CA ILE A 332 -1.52 -10.43 -1.21
C ILE A 332 -3.04 -10.38 -1.43
N GLN A 333 -3.71 -11.52 -1.40
CA GLN A 333 -5.16 -11.57 -1.51
C GLN A 333 -5.84 -10.84 -0.35
N MET A 334 -5.38 -11.04 0.90
CA MET A 334 -5.89 -10.32 2.07
C MET A 334 -5.69 -8.81 1.93
N TRP A 335 -4.51 -8.37 1.51
CA TRP A 335 -4.22 -6.96 1.24
C TRP A 335 -5.16 -6.37 0.18
N ASN A 336 -5.38 -7.08 -0.92
CA ASN A 336 -6.23 -6.65 -2.03
C ASN A 336 -7.73 -6.64 -1.67
N MET A 337 -8.18 -7.58 -0.82
CA MET A 337 -9.53 -7.53 -0.24
C MET A 337 -9.70 -6.32 0.67
N GLY A 338 -8.63 -5.86 1.29
CA GLY A 338 -8.58 -4.63 2.06
C GLY A 338 -9.46 -4.63 3.31
N GLY A 339 -9.94 -3.45 3.67
CA GLY A 339 -10.63 -3.23 4.94
C GLY A 339 -9.66 -3.23 6.13
N LEU A 340 -8.36 -3.29 5.87
CA LEU A 340 -7.34 -3.30 6.92
C LEU A 340 -7.23 -1.92 7.56
N THR A 341 -7.04 -1.90 8.87
CA THR A 341 -6.53 -0.73 9.59
C THR A 341 -5.19 -1.13 10.19
N ILE A 342 -4.11 -0.54 9.69
CA ILE A 342 -2.74 -0.86 10.07
C ILE A 342 -2.17 0.36 10.81
N HIS A 343 -1.81 0.17 12.07
CA HIS A 343 -1.07 1.14 12.87
C HIS A 343 0.41 0.84 12.73
N THR A 344 1.20 1.89 12.48
CA THR A 344 2.63 1.75 12.23
C THR A 344 3.46 2.39 13.33
N THR A 345 4.78 2.20 13.25
CA THR A 345 5.75 2.84 14.12
C THR A 345 6.13 4.25 13.64
N MET A 346 5.74 4.65 12.43
CA MET A 346 6.12 5.93 11.84
C MET A 346 5.68 7.10 12.72
N SER A 347 6.62 7.93 13.11
CA SER A 347 6.34 9.23 13.73
C SER A 347 6.16 10.27 12.64
N ALA A 348 4.97 10.86 12.53
CA ALA A 348 4.71 11.90 11.54
C ALA A 348 5.65 13.13 11.73
N LYS A 349 6.06 13.40 12.97
CA LYS A 349 7.02 14.44 13.29
C LYS A 349 8.42 14.11 12.77
N ASP A 350 8.89 12.89 13.04
CA ASP A 350 10.25 12.48 12.68
C ASP A 350 10.38 12.32 11.16
N GLU A 351 9.35 11.80 10.50
CA GLU A 351 9.28 11.72 9.04
C GLU A 351 9.33 13.10 8.39
N THR A 352 8.56 14.07 8.92
CA THR A 352 8.59 15.46 8.44
C THR A 352 9.96 16.11 8.67
N ALA A 353 10.59 15.83 9.79
CA ALA A 353 11.93 16.32 10.12
C ALA A 353 12.98 15.76 9.15
N ALA A 354 12.89 14.47 8.86
CA ALA A 354 13.75 13.76 7.91
C ALA A 354 13.62 14.30 6.48
N ASP A 355 12.38 14.42 5.97
CA ASP A 355 12.11 14.99 4.64
C ASP A 355 12.63 16.43 4.50
N ALA A 356 12.38 17.25 5.49
CA ALA A 356 12.83 18.64 5.47
C ALA A 356 14.35 18.76 5.47
N ALA A 357 15.04 17.95 6.27
CA ALA A 357 16.50 17.94 6.31
C ALA A 357 17.11 17.47 4.99
N ILE A 358 16.59 16.39 4.40
CA ILE A 358 17.08 15.93 3.10
C ILE A 358 16.83 16.97 2.01
N SER A 359 15.62 17.53 1.94
CA SER A 359 15.23 18.47 0.88
C SER A 359 16.02 19.76 0.92
N SER A 360 16.54 20.17 2.08
CA SER A 360 17.37 21.38 2.23
C SER A 360 18.79 21.17 1.72
N HIS A 361 19.27 19.93 1.60
CA HIS A 361 20.64 19.61 1.24
C HIS A 361 20.80 18.86 -0.10
N THR A 362 19.76 18.14 -0.57
CA THR A 362 19.83 17.32 -1.79
C THR A 362 18.51 17.37 -2.54
N TYR A 363 18.56 17.79 -3.81
CA TYR A 363 17.37 17.89 -4.65
C TYR A 363 17.08 16.60 -5.42
N ALA A 364 15.82 16.38 -5.77
CA ALA A 364 15.40 15.22 -6.56
C ALA A 364 16.17 15.08 -7.91
N THR A 365 16.55 16.19 -8.51
CA THR A 365 17.23 16.24 -9.81
C THR A 365 18.75 16.20 -9.72
N ASP A 366 19.34 16.17 -8.52
CA ASP A 366 20.78 16.05 -8.36
C ASP A 366 21.27 14.68 -8.88
N LYS A 367 22.52 14.61 -9.30
CA LYS A 367 23.16 13.38 -9.77
C LYS A 367 23.30 12.33 -8.68
N VAL A 368 23.48 12.79 -7.45
CA VAL A 368 23.54 11.98 -6.25
C VAL A 368 22.18 11.99 -5.55
N ALA A 369 21.96 11.04 -4.67
CA ALA A 369 20.79 10.99 -3.81
C ALA A 369 21.22 10.97 -2.34
N SER A 370 20.33 11.41 -1.44
CA SER A 370 20.46 11.19 0.00
C SER A 370 19.30 10.34 0.48
N ALA A 371 19.56 9.48 1.46
CA ALA A 371 18.56 8.69 2.16
C ALA A 371 18.93 8.55 3.63
N LEU A 372 17.92 8.44 4.49
CA LEU A 372 18.11 8.20 5.91
C LEU A 372 17.05 7.24 6.49
N ALA A 373 17.42 6.58 7.58
CA ALA A 373 16.51 5.83 8.42
C ALA A 373 16.70 6.25 9.88
N MET A 374 15.58 6.36 10.62
CA MET A 374 15.56 6.66 12.05
C MET A 374 14.98 5.47 12.82
N ILE A 375 15.71 4.98 13.83
CA ILE A 375 15.29 3.86 14.67
C ILE A 375 15.32 4.28 16.13
N GLN A 376 14.29 3.90 16.88
CA GLN A 376 14.23 4.10 18.32
C GLN A 376 15.05 3.04 19.04
N PRO A 377 16.16 3.40 19.75
CA PRO A 377 16.99 2.46 20.49
C PRO A 377 16.20 1.63 21.50
N GLY A 378 16.59 0.37 21.67
CA GLY A 378 15.96 -0.56 22.62
C GLY A 378 14.55 -1.01 22.26
N THR A 379 14.03 -0.61 21.11
CA THR A 379 12.70 -1.05 20.64
C THR A 379 12.71 -1.67 19.25
N GLY A 380 13.56 -1.21 18.34
CA GLY A 380 13.58 -1.55 16.92
C GLY A 380 12.50 -0.85 16.09
N GLN A 381 11.73 0.09 16.66
CA GLN A 381 10.74 0.86 15.91
C GLN A 381 11.39 1.75 14.87
N ILE A 382 11.04 1.57 13.60
CA ILE A 382 11.43 2.50 12.54
C ILE A 382 10.52 3.73 12.65
N LYS A 383 11.10 4.89 12.98
CA LYS A 383 10.36 6.13 13.20
C LYS A 383 10.23 6.98 11.95
N ALA A 384 11.21 6.88 11.03
CA ALA A 384 11.19 7.58 9.75
C ALA A 384 12.08 6.85 8.73
N MET A 385 11.71 7.01 7.45
CA MET A 385 12.49 6.60 6.28
C MET A 385 12.33 7.66 5.21
N ALA A 386 13.36 8.43 4.94
CA ALA A 386 13.29 9.54 4.00
C ALA A 386 14.38 9.49 2.94
N GLN A 387 14.11 10.07 1.77
CA GLN A 387 15.07 10.15 0.67
C GLN A 387 14.81 11.35 -0.25
N SER A 388 15.85 11.81 -0.95
CA SER A 388 15.78 12.97 -1.84
C SER A 388 15.03 12.71 -3.16
N LYS A 389 14.84 11.45 -3.54
CA LYS A 389 14.16 11.05 -4.77
C LYS A 389 12.70 10.69 -4.44
N PRO A 390 11.70 11.46 -4.87
CA PRO A 390 10.29 11.13 -4.64
C PRO A 390 9.88 9.79 -5.28
N MET A 391 8.81 9.20 -4.77
CA MET A 391 8.20 8.02 -5.41
C MET A 391 7.45 8.44 -6.67
N GLY A 392 7.83 7.89 -7.83
CA GLY A 392 7.16 8.21 -9.08
C GLY A 392 7.97 7.91 -10.33
N ASN A 393 7.50 8.47 -11.46
CA ASN A 393 8.06 8.28 -12.80
C ASN A 393 8.55 9.60 -13.45
N ASN A 394 8.53 10.71 -12.74
CA ASN A 394 9.05 11.97 -13.29
C ASN A 394 10.57 11.98 -13.27
N LEU A 395 11.16 12.97 -13.92
CA LEU A 395 12.60 13.16 -13.85
C LEU A 395 13.06 13.40 -12.42
N GLY A 396 13.91 12.53 -11.92
CA GLY A 396 14.41 12.58 -10.54
C GLY A 396 13.63 11.70 -9.55
N ASP A 397 12.50 11.12 -9.96
CA ASP A 397 11.73 10.18 -9.14
C ASP A 397 12.32 8.76 -9.19
N THR A 398 11.91 7.91 -8.25
CA THR A 398 12.24 6.48 -8.23
C THR A 398 11.17 5.69 -7.46
N TYR A 399 11.02 4.40 -7.78
CA TYR A 399 10.29 3.45 -6.93
C TYR A 399 11.20 2.69 -5.95
N LEU A 400 12.53 2.83 -6.10
CA LEU A 400 13.49 2.18 -5.22
C LEU A 400 13.52 2.90 -3.87
N ASN A 401 13.27 2.15 -2.78
CA ASN A 401 13.48 2.64 -1.43
C ASN A 401 14.98 2.64 -1.11
N LEU A 402 15.61 3.81 -1.14
CA LEU A 402 17.05 3.95 -0.94
C LEU A 402 17.48 3.71 0.51
N ALA A 403 16.59 3.87 1.46
CA ALA A 403 16.84 3.61 2.88
C ALA A 403 16.59 2.16 3.30
N GLY A 404 15.74 1.44 2.54
CA GLY A 404 15.29 0.10 2.85
C GLY A 404 16.21 -1.01 2.34
N ASP A 405 15.99 -2.21 2.84
CA ASP A 405 16.70 -3.44 2.49
C ASP A 405 16.06 -4.17 1.29
N PRO A 406 16.79 -5.09 0.62
CA PRO A 406 16.28 -5.80 -0.56
C PRO A 406 15.01 -6.64 -0.31
N ALA A 407 14.80 -7.17 0.91
CA ALA A 407 13.62 -7.95 1.24
C ALA A 407 12.33 -7.11 1.18
N HIS A 408 12.46 -5.78 1.28
CA HIS A 408 11.39 -4.80 1.22
C HIS A 408 11.44 -3.92 -0.06
N GLU A 409 11.95 -4.48 -1.17
CA GLU A 409 12.15 -3.76 -2.44
C GLU A 409 13.03 -2.51 -2.32
N GLY A 410 13.93 -2.53 -1.35
CA GLY A 410 14.90 -1.48 -1.11
C GLY A 410 16.18 -1.64 -1.93
N SER A 411 17.15 -0.80 -1.62
CA SER A 411 18.46 -0.80 -2.28
C SER A 411 19.26 -2.07 -1.96
N GLY A 412 20.21 -2.39 -2.84
CA GLY A 412 21.22 -3.43 -2.58
C GLY A 412 22.33 -2.97 -1.61
N GLY A 413 22.11 -1.88 -0.89
CA GLY A 413 23.12 -1.30 0.01
C GLY A 413 24.16 -0.47 -0.71
N TYR A 414 24.97 0.21 0.10
CA TYR A 414 26.03 1.11 -0.33
C TYR A 414 27.27 0.86 0.52
N GLN A 415 28.47 1.04 -0.03
CA GLN A 415 29.69 0.94 0.75
C GLN A 415 29.65 1.91 1.94
N ALA A 416 29.91 1.37 3.14
CA ALA A 416 29.78 2.10 4.40
C ALA A 416 30.90 3.13 4.65
N GLY A 417 32.07 2.92 4.02
CA GLY A 417 33.22 3.72 4.32
C GLY A 417 33.63 3.61 5.81
N SER A 418 34.22 4.66 6.32
CA SER A 418 34.71 4.70 7.72
C SER A 418 33.63 4.57 8.81
N SER A 419 32.32 4.57 8.48
CA SER A 419 31.27 4.23 9.44
C SER A 419 31.38 2.79 9.96
N PHE A 420 32.04 1.94 9.20
CA PHE A 420 32.27 0.52 9.54
C PHE A 420 33.35 0.31 10.63
N LYS A 421 34.18 1.32 10.91
CA LYS A 421 35.24 1.29 11.94
C LYS A 421 34.71 0.95 13.33
N ILE A 422 33.42 1.20 13.60
CA ILE A 422 32.79 0.85 14.89
C ILE A 422 32.91 -0.64 15.22
N PHE A 423 32.81 -1.53 14.20
CA PHE A 423 32.83 -2.96 14.43
C PHE A 423 34.22 -3.46 14.81
N VAL A 424 35.26 -2.92 14.19
CA VAL A 424 36.65 -3.21 14.57
C VAL A 424 36.99 -2.59 15.92
N GLY A 425 36.50 -1.37 16.21
CA GLY A 425 36.65 -0.74 17.51
C GLY A 425 35.95 -1.53 18.64
N LEU A 426 34.73 -2.04 18.41
CA LEU A 426 34.03 -2.91 19.34
C LEU A 426 34.80 -4.20 19.60
N ALA A 427 35.30 -4.85 18.54
CA ALA A 427 36.09 -6.07 18.67
C ALA A 427 37.37 -5.81 19.49
N ALA A 428 38.06 -4.72 19.25
CA ALA A 428 39.26 -4.33 20.00
C ALA A 428 38.94 -4.10 21.48
N LEU A 429 37.84 -3.42 21.80
CA LEU A 429 37.40 -3.20 23.19
C LEU A 429 37.01 -4.53 23.88
N GLU A 430 36.30 -5.44 23.20
CA GLU A 430 35.95 -6.76 23.72
C GLU A 430 37.19 -7.65 23.93
N ASP A 431 38.23 -7.51 23.10
CA ASP A 431 39.51 -8.17 23.21
C ASP A 431 40.41 -7.54 24.32
N GLY A 432 39.94 -6.47 25.00
CA GLY A 432 40.62 -5.82 26.11
C GLY A 432 41.65 -4.77 25.69
N HIS A 433 41.56 -4.23 24.49
CA HIS A 433 42.40 -3.12 24.06
C HIS A 433 42.14 -1.88 24.93
N ASP A 434 43.20 -1.32 25.53
CA ASP A 434 43.10 -0.10 26.33
C ASP A 434 42.89 1.11 25.41
N PRO A 435 41.75 1.79 25.44
CA PRO A 435 41.47 2.94 24.58
C PRO A 435 42.45 4.10 24.74
N SER A 436 43.13 4.21 25.91
CA SER A 436 44.12 5.24 26.21
C SER A 436 45.54 4.88 25.68
N GLN A 437 45.74 3.68 25.23
CA GLN A 437 47.03 3.23 24.71
C GLN A 437 47.39 4.00 23.44
N VAL A 438 48.54 4.66 23.47
CA VAL A 438 49.07 5.37 22.30
C VAL A 438 49.70 4.37 21.32
N MET A 439 49.23 4.34 20.11
CA MET A 439 49.84 3.61 18.99
C MET A 439 50.42 4.58 17.97
N SER A 440 51.54 4.19 17.34
CA SER A 440 52.12 4.89 16.19
C SER A 440 51.96 4.04 14.95
N VAL A 441 51.31 4.57 13.95
CA VAL A 441 50.99 3.86 12.69
C VAL A 441 51.47 4.64 11.48
N PRO A 442 52.02 3.94 10.46
CA PRO A 442 52.54 4.61 9.24
C PRO A 442 51.40 5.08 8.33
N SER A 443 51.71 5.93 7.35
CA SER A 443 50.84 6.24 6.23
C SER A 443 51.72 6.61 5.04
N PRO A 444 51.67 5.90 3.90
CA PRO A 444 50.86 4.68 3.67
C PRO A 444 51.29 3.49 4.54
N MET A 445 50.39 2.52 4.70
CA MET A 445 50.64 1.23 5.31
C MET A 445 51.04 0.21 4.22
N ASP A 446 52.08 -0.58 4.48
CA ASP A 446 52.59 -1.59 3.55
C ASP A 446 52.85 -2.89 4.30
N ASP A 447 51.83 -3.72 4.45
CA ASP A 447 51.86 -5.00 5.14
C ASP A 447 51.73 -6.17 4.16
N ALA A 448 52.19 -6.01 2.95
CA ALA A 448 52.14 -7.00 1.88
C ALA A 448 52.69 -8.34 2.33
N GLY A 449 51.90 -9.40 2.16
CA GLY A 449 52.21 -10.77 2.59
C GLY A 449 51.72 -11.12 3.98
N THR A 450 51.24 -10.19 4.80
CA THR A 450 50.60 -10.44 6.06
C THR A 450 49.32 -11.23 5.87
N ARG A 451 49.02 -12.17 6.79
CA ARG A 451 47.77 -12.91 6.82
C ARG A 451 46.97 -12.50 8.02
N ILE A 452 45.80 -11.92 7.76
CA ILE A 452 44.84 -11.53 8.80
C ILE A 452 43.91 -12.71 9.08
N ALA A 453 43.69 -13.04 10.35
CA ALA A 453 42.78 -14.10 10.76
C ALA A 453 41.35 -13.75 10.28
N ALA A 454 40.64 -14.73 9.73
CA ALA A 454 39.29 -14.55 9.20
C ALA A 454 38.40 -15.74 9.64
N CYS A 455 37.08 -15.57 9.53
CA CYS A 455 36.15 -16.67 9.74
C CYS A 455 36.44 -17.82 8.77
N PRO A 456 36.11 -19.06 9.13
CA PRO A 456 36.27 -20.21 8.24
C PRO A 456 35.50 -19.97 6.92
N GLY A 457 36.17 -20.10 5.80
CA GLY A 457 35.57 -19.99 4.48
C GLY A 457 36.43 -20.69 3.43
N ASN A 458 35.82 -21.50 2.56
CA ASN A 458 36.49 -22.29 1.50
C ASN A 458 37.76 -23.02 1.96
N GLY A 459 37.74 -23.52 3.21
CA GLY A 459 38.86 -24.26 3.83
C GLY A 459 40.03 -23.40 4.31
N THR A 460 39.90 -22.07 4.34
CA THR A 460 40.90 -21.13 4.87
C THR A 460 40.39 -20.39 6.10
N HIS A 461 41.28 -20.00 6.99
CA HIS A 461 41.01 -19.24 8.20
C HIS A 461 41.73 -17.89 8.22
N SER A 462 42.20 -17.43 7.07
CA SER A 462 42.89 -16.15 6.93
C SER A 462 42.72 -15.56 5.55
N VAL A 463 42.89 -14.28 5.46
CA VAL A 463 42.91 -13.48 4.22
C VAL A 463 44.31 -12.89 4.05
N LEU A 464 44.80 -12.85 2.83
CA LEU A 464 46.10 -12.32 2.51
C LEU A 464 46.02 -10.82 2.20
N TRP A 465 46.90 -10.02 2.81
CA TRP A 465 47.18 -8.65 2.39
C TRP A 465 47.96 -8.68 1.07
N THR A 466 47.36 -8.16 0.02
CA THR A 466 47.95 -8.21 -1.32
C THR A 466 48.98 -7.12 -1.51
N PRO A 467 50.02 -7.36 -2.37
CA PRO A 467 51.08 -6.37 -2.63
C PRO A 467 50.58 -5.06 -3.25
N ASP A 468 49.39 -5.05 -3.83
CA ASP A 468 48.84 -3.87 -4.54
C ASP A 468 47.98 -2.99 -3.61
N TYR A 469 47.82 -3.38 -2.33
CA TYR A 469 46.98 -2.65 -1.37
C TYR A 469 47.82 -1.82 -0.41
N HIS A 470 47.93 -0.52 -0.65
CA HIS A 470 48.68 0.45 0.15
C HIS A 470 47.78 1.56 0.68
N PRO A 471 46.91 1.27 1.69
CA PRO A 471 46.01 2.26 2.24
C PRO A 471 46.76 3.37 2.96
N SER A 472 46.21 4.58 2.92
CA SER A 472 46.74 5.77 3.59
C SER A 472 45.66 6.50 4.38
N ASN A 473 46.12 7.36 5.28
CA ASN A 473 45.24 8.35 5.90
C ASN A 473 44.86 9.44 4.91
N ASP A 474 43.73 10.10 5.10
CA ASP A 474 43.21 11.11 4.14
C ASP A 474 44.16 12.31 3.97
N ASP A 475 44.94 12.66 5.00
CA ASP A 475 45.97 13.70 4.97
C ASP A 475 47.35 13.18 4.51
N GLY A 476 47.48 11.87 4.28
CA GLY A 476 48.70 11.20 3.89
C GLY A 476 49.77 11.07 4.99
N ASN A 477 49.49 11.55 6.22
CA ASN A 477 50.46 11.60 7.31
C ASN A 477 50.38 10.36 8.22
N PRO A 478 51.53 9.92 8.79
CA PRO A 478 51.52 8.95 9.89
C PRO A 478 50.75 9.53 11.10
N PHE A 479 50.18 8.61 11.90
CA PHE A 479 49.45 9.00 13.10
C PHE A 479 50.07 8.41 14.35
N THR A 480 50.09 9.20 15.44
CA THR A 480 50.45 8.74 16.79
C THR A 480 49.43 9.26 17.78
N GLY A 481 48.70 8.40 18.44
CA GLY A 481 47.67 8.77 19.38
C GLY A 481 46.88 7.58 19.91
N PRO A 482 45.96 7.81 20.84
CA PRO A 482 45.07 6.83 21.41
C PRO A 482 43.84 6.57 20.49
N LEU A 483 43.01 5.57 20.86
CA LEU A 483 41.85 5.11 20.08
C LEU A 483 40.78 6.21 19.91
N ASP A 484 40.54 7.02 20.94
CA ASP A 484 39.60 8.14 20.88
C ASP A 484 39.93 9.12 19.76
N GLN A 485 41.21 9.56 19.68
CA GLN A 485 41.68 10.46 18.62
C GLN A 485 41.61 9.76 17.25
N ALA A 486 41.88 8.47 17.17
CA ALA A 486 41.75 7.70 15.94
C ALA A 486 40.30 7.68 15.43
N PHE A 487 39.29 7.64 16.31
CA PHE A 487 37.89 7.80 15.96
C PHE A 487 37.56 9.24 15.53
N TRP A 488 38.05 10.25 16.29
CA TRP A 488 37.75 11.67 16.00
C TRP A 488 38.24 12.12 14.63
N PHE A 489 39.44 11.67 14.26
CA PHE A 489 40.07 11.99 12.97
C PHE A 489 39.85 10.90 11.91
N SER A 490 39.17 9.82 12.26
CA SER A 490 38.85 8.72 11.33
C SER A 490 40.10 8.09 10.69
N VAL A 491 41.16 7.86 11.47
CA VAL A 491 42.49 7.43 11.00
C VAL A 491 42.45 6.03 10.39
N ASN A 492 42.65 5.89 9.08
CA ASN A 492 42.54 4.64 8.35
C ASN A 492 43.55 3.59 8.83
N THR A 493 44.83 3.95 8.87
CA THR A 493 45.92 3.01 9.19
C THR A 493 45.87 2.55 10.66
N TYR A 494 45.30 3.34 11.59
CA TYR A 494 45.08 2.91 12.97
C TYR A 494 44.09 1.75 13.03
N PHE A 495 42.95 1.87 12.36
CA PHE A 495 41.93 0.83 12.36
C PHE A 495 42.33 -0.42 11.56
N LEU A 496 43.15 -0.29 10.53
CA LEU A 496 43.77 -1.44 9.85
C LEU A 496 44.72 -2.19 10.78
N THR A 497 45.52 -1.47 11.58
CA THR A 497 46.38 -2.10 12.61
C THR A 497 45.55 -2.82 13.66
N LEU A 498 44.43 -2.23 14.11
CA LEU A 498 43.50 -2.93 15.01
C LEU A 498 42.90 -4.19 14.38
N GLU A 499 42.51 -4.08 13.09
CA GLU A 499 41.95 -5.21 12.33
C GLU A 499 42.96 -6.38 12.20
N GLU A 500 44.25 -6.09 12.05
CA GLU A 500 45.27 -7.12 12.09
C GLU A 500 45.38 -7.83 13.48
N GLN A 501 45.14 -7.09 14.54
CA GLN A 501 45.19 -7.59 15.92
C GLN A 501 43.94 -8.41 16.28
N THR A 502 42.75 -7.90 15.97
CA THR A 502 41.45 -8.57 16.26
C THR A 502 41.11 -9.68 15.26
N GLY A 503 41.71 -9.65 14.07
CA GLY A 503 41.27 -10.40 12.90
C GLY A 503 39.98 -9.82 12.31
N LEU A 504 39.51 -10.44 11.24
CA LEU A 504 38.30 -10.05 10.49
C LEU A 504 37.03 -10.77 11.01
N CYS A 505 37.20 -11.94 11.65
CA CYS A 505 36.06 -12.79 12.04
C CYS A 505 35.24 -12.14 13.17
N HIS A 506 35.91 -11.65 14.21
CA HIS A 506 35.26 -11.07 15.39
C HIS A 506 34.46 -9.81 15.01
N PRO A 507 35.02 -8.79 14.32
CA PRO A 507 34.26 -7.64 13.84
C PRO A 507 33.08 -8.01 12.93
N ALA A 508 33.24 -9.00 12.05
CA ALA A 508 32.17 -9.45 11.16
C ALA A 508 31.01 -10.11 11.94
N GLN A 509 31.32 -10.90 12.98
CA GLN A 509 30.30 -11.51 13.86
C GLN A 509 29.57 -10.46 14.69
N ILE A 510 30.27 -9.44 15.19
CA ILE A 510 29.66 -8.28 15.87
C ILE A 510 28.70 -7.58 14.92
N ALA A 511 29.14 -7.24 13.71
CA ALA A 511 28.28 -6.58 12.71
C ALA A 511 27.00 -7.38 12.42
N GLN A 512 27.13 -8.70 12.20
CA GLN A 512 25.98 -9.58 12.01
C GLN A 512 25.06 -9.63 13.24
N SER A 513 25.61 -9.68 14.44
CA SER A 513 24.84 -9.71 15.67
C SER A 513 24.01 -8.44 15.84
N MET A 514 24.49 -7.31 15.32
CA MET A 514 23.83 -5.99 15.30
C MET A 514 22.93 -5.77 14.07
N GLY A 515 22.68 -6.82 13.27
CA GLY A 515 21.70 -6.81 12.19
C GLY A 515 22.24 -6.40 10.82
N VAL A 516 23.56 -6.32 10.66
CA VAL A 516 24.18 -6.18 9.33
C VAL A 516 24.14 -7.54 8.65
N THR A 517 23.21 -7.71 7.73
CA THR A 517 22.92 -9.02 7.13
C THR A 517 23.20 -9.07 5.64
N PHE A 518 23.50 -7.93 5.04
CA PHE A 518 23.76 -7.88 3.60
C PHE A 518 25.04 -8.65 3.29
N ASP A 519 24.84 -9.79 2.63
CA ASP A 519 25.91 -10.65 2.17
C ASP A 519 26.19 -10.34 0.71
N ASN A 520 27.36 -9.83 0.42
CA ASN A 520 27.86 -9.66 -0.94
C ASN A 520 28.23 -11.01 -1.56
N ASP A 521 27.68 -12.10 -1.13
CA ASP A 521 27.91 -13.45 -1.64
C ASP A 521 29.25 -13.58 -2.45
N SER A 522 30.35 -13.39 -1.73
CA SER A 522 31.68 -13.71 -2.30
C SER A 522 31.78 -15.20 -2.64
N GLY A 523 30.75 -15.97 -2.25
CA GLY A 523 30.68 -17.42 -2.42
C GLY A 523 31.70 -18.19 -1.60
N ASP A 524 32.34 -17.54 -0.63
CA ASP A 524 33.37 -18.15 0.21
C ASP A 524 32.81 -18.72 1.53
N GLY A 525 31.53 -18.50 1.81
CA GLY A 525 30.79 -18.99 2.96
C GLY A 525 31.11 -18.26 4.26
N ARG A 526 31.77 -17.09 4.21
CA ARG A 526 32.02 -16.24 5.38
C ARG A 526 30.87 -15.28 5.63
N PRO A 527 30.63 -14.92 6.90
CA PRO A 527 29.75 -13.82 7.22
C PRO A 527 30.40 -12.51 6.74
N LEU A 528 29.72 -11.78 5.88
CA LEU A 528 30.23 -10.56 5.21
C LEU A 528 31.51 -10.79 4.40
N ASP A 529 31.84 -9.87 3.53
CA ASP A 529 33.11 -9.90 2.80
C ASP A 529 34.27 -9.53 3.74
N GLN A 530 35.17 -10.48 4.00
CA GLN A 530 36.32 -10.32 4.87
C GLN A 530 37.59 -10.11 4.04
N PHE A 531 37.82 -8.84 3.66
CA PHE A 531 39.05 -8.39 2.98
C PHE A 531 39.89 -7.52 3.94
N PRO A 532 41.18 -7.29 3.66
CA PRO A 532 42.01 -6.36 4.43
C PRO A 532 41.51 -4.91 4.47
N SER A 533 40.46 -4.60 3.73
CA SER A 533 39.79 -3.30 3.71
C SER A 533 38.45 -3.31 4.46
N PHE A 534 38.16 -4.34 5.25
CA PHE A 534 36.90 -4.50 5.96
C PHE A 534 36.56 -3.27 6.83
N THR A 535 37.52 -2.81 7.63
CA THR A 535 37.34 -1.63 8.49
C THR A 535 37.08 -0.34 7.71
N LEU A 536 37.46 -0.29 6.42
CA LEU A 536 37.21 0.85 5.53
C LEU A 536 35.82 0.77 4.85
N GLY A 537 34.99 -0.21 5.23
CA GLY A 537 33.58 -0.33 4.86
C GLY A 537 33.36 -0.64 3.39
N THR A 538 34.10 -1.61 2.85
CA THR A 538 33.88 -2.15 1.50
C THR A 538 32.58 -2.96 1.38
N ASN A 539 32.08 -3.49 2.47
CA ASN A 539 30.77 -4.15 2.53
C ASN A 539 29.64 -3.19 2.22
N LEU A 540 28.63 -3.68 1.50
CA LEU A 540 27.40 -2.93 1.24
C LEU A 540 26.48 -3.03 2.44
N ILE A 541 25.87 -1.91 2.81
CA ILE A 541 24.92 -1.82 3.92
C ILE A 541 23.84 -0.81 3.59
N THR A 542 22.63 -1.06 4.06
CA THR A 542 21.52 -0.11 3.89
C THR A 542 21.43 0.87 5.05
N PRO A 543 20.83 2.07 4.85
CA PRO A 543 20.62 3.01 5.94
C PRO A 543 19.84 2.42 7.12
N ILE A 544 18.88 1.53 6.89
CA ILE A 544 18.11 0.89 7.95
C ILE A 544 18.96 -0.07 8.79
N GLU A 545 19.85 -0.85 8.16
CA GLU A 545 20.76 -1.76 8.88
C GLU A 545 21.78 -0.95 9.71
N MET A 546 22.36 0.09 9.12
CA MET A 546 23.31 0.95 9.81
C MET A 546 22.63 1.68 10.99
N ALA A 547 21.41 2.22 10.79
CA ALA A 547 20.64 2.82 11.88
C ALA A 547 20.36 1.82 13.02
N GLY A 548 20.08 0.54 12.66
CA GLY A 548 19.89 -0.55 13.62
C GLY A 548 21.16 -0.88 14.41
N ALA A 549 22.31 -0.88 13.74
CA ALA A 549 23.60 -1.09 14.40
C ALA A 549 23.93 0.05 15.39
N TYR A 550 23.77 1.30 14.98
CA TYR A 550 23.99 2.44 15.88
C TYR A 550 22.92 2.54 16.98
N ALA A 551 21.68 2.14 16.73
CA ALA A 551 20.64 2.00 17.76
C ALA A 551 20.98 0.95 18.80
N THR A 552 21.70 -0.12 18.43
CA THR A 552 22.19 -1.16 19.34
C THR A 552 23.21 -0.57 20.33
N ILE A 553 24.14 0.25 19.87
CA ILE A 553 25.12 0.93 20.72
C ILE A 553 24.38 1.90 21.67
N ALA A 554 23.46 2.72 21.13
CA ALA A 554 22.63 3.63 21.92
C ALA A 554 21.78 2.92 22.99
N ALA A 555 21.39 1.65 22.74
CA ALA A 555 20.66 0.77 23.65
C ALA A 555 21.57 -0.09 24.52
N GLN A 556 22.81 0.33 24.74
CA GLN A 556 23.78 -0.34 25.61
C GLN A 556 23.98 -1.83 25.22
N GLY A 557 24.16 -2.08 23.93
CA GLY A 557 24.41 -3.43 23.39
C GLY A 557 23.17 -4.31 23.15
N THR A 558 21.99 -3.74 23.28
CA THR A 558 20.74 -4.46 22.99
C THR A 558 20.32 -4.23 21.54
N TYR A 559 20.47 -5.24 20.69
CA TYR A 559 19.92 -5.24 19.33
C TYR A 559 18.43 -5.57 19.33
N CYS A 560 17.64 -4.76 18.68
CA CYS A 560 16.23 -5.04 18.43
C CYS A 560 15.99 -5.05 16.90
N LYS A 561 15.42 -6.15 16.37
CA LYS A 561 15.11 -6.25 14.95
C LYS A 561 14.18 -5.11 14.52
N PRO A 562 14.52 -4.36 13.48
CA PRO A 562 13.66 -3.28 12.98
C PRO A 562 12.27 -3.78 12.54
N TYR A 563 11.22 -3.01 12.86
CA TYR A 563 9.84 -3.34 12.49
C TYR A 563 8.98 -2.08 12.31
N VAL A 564 7.80 -2.26 11.64
CA VAL A 564 6.93 -1.14 11.23
C VAL A 564 5.45 -1.28 11.62
N ILE A 565 4.94 -2.48 11.94
CA ILE A 565 3.51 -2.69 12.22
C ILE A 565 3.29 -2.93 13.71
N THR A 566 2.61 -2.01 14.40
CA THR A 566 2.32 -2.11 15.84
C THR A 566 0.97 -2.73 16.13
N ALA A 567 -0.01 -2.59 15.23
CA ALA A 567 -1.32 -3.23 15.33
C ALA A 567 -1.96 -3.32 13.94
N ALA A 568 -2.76 -4.33 13.72
CA ALA A 568 -3.54 -4.45 12.51
C ALA A 568 -4.91 -5.07 12.82
N THR A 569 -5.96 -4.62 12.12
CA THR A 569 -7.29 -5.22 12.13
C THR A 569 -7.78 -5.46 10.73
N ASP A 570 -8.61 -6.47 10.54
CA ASP A 570 -9.29 -6.70 9.26
C ASP A 570 -10.60 -5.90 9.13
N GLY A 571 -11.27 -6.02 7.98
CA GLY A 571 -12.52 -5.32 7.69
C GLY A 571 -13.71 -5.72 8.58
N ALA A 572 -13.60 -6.81 9.34
CA ALA A 572 -14.58 -7.22 10.35
C ALA A 572 -14.20 -6.74 11.76
N GLY A 573 -13.09 -6.00 11.91
CA GLY A 573 -12.58 -5.52 13.18
C GLY A 573 -11.83 -6.58 13.99
N ARG A 574 -11.52 -7.75 13.40
CA ARG A 574 -10.74 -8.78 14.08
C ARG A 574 -9.28 -8.37 14.13
N GLN A 575 -8.65 -8.58 15.30
CA GLN A 575 -7.22 -8.34 15.45
C GLN A 575 -6.42 -9.30 14.59
N LEU A 576 -5.47 -8.78 13.85
CA LEU A 576 -4.43 -9.51 13.14
C LEU A 576 -3.15 -9.52 13.99
N PRO A 577 -2.20 -10.41 13.71
CA PRO A 577 -0.90 -10.38 14.36
C PRO A 577 -0.25 -9.00 14.28
N ALA A 578 0.45 -8.61 15.34
CA ALA A 578 1.23 -7.39 15.42
C ALA A 578 2.70 -7.74 15.61
N GLN A 579 3.58 -6.92 15.06
CA GLN A 579 5.00 -7.06 15.34
C GLN A 579 5.30 -6.48 16.74
N HIS A 580 6.22 -7.10 17.43
CA HIS A 580 6.65 -6.71 18.75
C HIS A 580 8.17 -6.55 18.79
N PRO A 581 8.72 -5.79 19.74
CA PRO A 581 10.16 -5.72 19.93
C PRO A 581 10.78 -7.14 20.05
N ASN A 582 11.64 -7.48 19.11
CA ASN A 582 12.41 -8.71 19.13
C ASN A 582 13.86 -8.34 19.43
N CYS A 583 14.16 -8.25 20.72
CA CYS A 583 15.42 -7.74 21.23
C CYS A 583 16.28 -8.84 21.86
N ARG A 584 17.60 -8.71 21.71
CA ARG A 584 18.61 -9.57 22.38
C ARG A 584 19.84 -8.75 22.74
N ALA A 585 20.45 -9.06 23.86
CA ALA A 585 21.76 -8.52 24.20
C ALA A 585 22.81 -9.16 23.25
N VAL A 586 23.62 -8.32 22.63
CA VAL A 586 24.64 -8.71 21.64
C VAL A 586 26.01 -8.16 21.96
N LEU A 587 26.11 -7.14 22.82
CA LEU A 587 27.34 -6.56 23.33
C LEU A 587 27.23 -6.40 24.85
N ASP A 588 28.38 -6.40 25.54
CA ASP A 588 28.44 -5.97 26.92
C ASP A 588 28.04 -4.47 27.04
N PRO A 589 27.14 -4.11 27.96
CA PRO A 589 26.72 -2.73 28.13
C PRO A 589 27.87 -1.75 28.36
N ASN A 590 28.92 -2.14 29.09
CA ASN A 590 30.08 -1.28 29.33
C ASN A 590 30.87 -1.02 28.05
N ILE A 591 31.08 -2.05 27.22
CA ILE A 591 31.73 -1.91 25.90
C ILE A 591 30.97 -0.95 24.98
N ALA A 592 29.63 -1.06 24.94
CA ALA A 592 28.80 -0.12 24.19
C ALA A 592 28.89 1.32 24.70
N ASN A 593 28.95 1.50 26.04
CA ASN A 593 29.11 2.81 26.67
C ASN A 593 30.54 3.36 26.43
N GLU A 594 31.59 2.53 26.46
CA GLU A 594 32.96 2.93 26.12
C GLU A 594 33.05 3.43 24.68
N LEU A 595 32.50 2.68 23.72
CA LEU A 595 32.47 3.13 22.32
C LEU A 595 31.68 4.45 22.19
N THR A 596 30.57 4.59 22.91
CA THR A 596 29.80 5.84 22.91
C THR A 596 30.63 7.02 23.39
N ALA A 597 31.39 6.86 24.47
CA ALA A 597 32.30 7.91 24.98
C ALA A 597 33.36 8.30 23.93
N LEU A 598 33.92 7.35 23.20
CA LEU A 598 34.89 7.62 22.11
C LEU A 598 34.23 8.38 20.96
N LEU A 599 33.01 8.00 20.55
CA LEU A 599 32.31 8.58 19.40
C LEU A 599 31.73 9.99 19.68
N ARG A 600 31.53 10.37 20.93
CA ARG A 600 31.11 11.75 21.29
C ARG A 600 32.11 12.79 20.81
N GLY A 601 33.42 12.49 20.89
CA GLY A 601 34.46 13.37 20.43
C GLY A 601 34.44 13.71 18.95
N VAL A 602 33.86 12.85 18.12
CA VAL A 602 33.67 13.12 16.66
C VAL A 602 32.89 14.40 16.41
N LEU A 603 31.91 14.71 17.30
CA LEU A 603 31.04 15.90 17.20
C LEU A 603 31.56 17.10 18.01
N THR A 604 32.33 16.84 19.07
CA THR A 604 32.66 17.86 20.08
C THR A 604 34.11 18.31 20.06
N GLN A 605 35.05 17.46 19.65
CA GLN A 605 36.48 17.79 19.71
C GLN A 605 36.91 18.71 18.58
N PRO A 606 37.78 19.71 18.86
CA PRO A 606 38.29 20.59 17.82
C PRO A 606 39.06 19.82 16.72
N GLY A 607 38.72 20.06 15.46
CA GLY A 607 39.34 19.40 14.32
C GLY A 607 38.84 17.98 14.02
N ALA A 608 37.96 17.44 14.85
CA ALA A 608 37.31 16.16 14.56
C ALA A 608 36.44 16.22 13.28
N THR A 609 36.22 15.07 12.67
CA THR A 609 35.62 14.98 11.32
C THR A 609 34.21 15.58 11.21
N ALA A 610 33.45 15.72 12.31
CA ALA A 610 32.14 16.36 12.34
C ALA A 610 32.06 17.44 13.44
N SER A 611 33.20 18.08 13.76
CA SER A 611 33.26 19.16 14.77
C SER A 611 32.27 20.27 14.44
N GLY A 612 31.50 20.70 15.44
CA GLY A 612 30.48 21.74 15.28
C GLY A 612 29.13 21.31 14.77
N LEU A 613 28.92 20.00 14.48
CA LEU A 613 27.65 19.43 14.09
C LEU A 613 26.96 18.64 15.24
N GLY A 614 27.39 18.88 16.48
CA GLY A 614 26.72 18.35 17.68
C GLY A 614 25.29 18.90 17.84
N LEU A 615 24.51 18.26 18.70
CA LEU A 615 23.15 18.68 19.04
C LEU A 615 23.15 19.55 20.33
N ASP A 616 22.01 20.12 20.68
CA ASP A 616 21.74 20.77 21.97
C ASP A 616 21.69 19.79 23.17
N ARG A 617 22.07 18.55 22.92
CA ARG A 617 22.03 17.42 23.86
C ARG A 617 23.14 16.42 23.57
N PRO A 618 23.44 15.50 24.52
CA PRO A 618 24.44 14.46 24.32
C PRO A 618 24.15 13.64 23.06
N ALA A 619 25.12 13.56 22.17
CA ALA A 619 25.07 12.81 20.93
C ALA A 619 26.44 12.19 20.63
N ALA A 620 26.43 11.10 19.90
CA ALA A 620 27.61 10.40 19.41
C ALA A 620 27.42 10.01 17.95
N GLY A 621 28.49 9.86 17.17
CA GLY A 621 28.37 9.48 15.78
C GLY A 621 29.69 9.27 15.07
N LYS A 622 29.62 8.86 13.81
CA LYS A 622 30.77 8.58 12.95
C LYS A 622 30.52 9.01 11.51
N THR A 623 31.50 9.63 10.91
CA THR A 623 31.53 9.94 9.48
C THR A 623 31.97 8.72 8.68
N GLY A 624 31.39 8.53 7.51
CA GLY A 624 31.81 7.59 6.48
C GLY A 624 32.12 8.30 5.17
N THR A 625 33.20 7.90 4.52
CA THR A 625 33.56 8.34 3.16
C THR A 625 34.22 7.16 2.48
N THR A 626 33.74 6.79 1.30
CA THR A 626 34.32 5.70 0.53
C THR A 626 35.49 6.17 -0.29
N THR A 627 36.39 5.25 -0.66
CA THR A 627 37.42 5.49 -1.64
C THR A 627 36.77 6.02 -2.92
N SER A 628 37.38 7.04 -3.55
CA SER A 628 36.81 7.77 -4.71
C SER A 628 35.49 8.52 -4.42
N SER A 629 35.06 8.65 -3.15
CA SER A 629 33.88 9.42 -2.74
C SER A 629 32.64 9.14 -3.60
N ILE A 630 32.32 7.87 -3.83
CA ILE A 630 31.07 7.48 -4.49
C ILE A 630 29.88 7.45 -3.53
N ALA A 631 30.17 7.34 -2.23
CA ALA A 631 29.21 7.38 -1.14
C ALA A 631 29.82 8.05 0.09
N THR A 632 28.99 8.78 0.81
CA THR A 632 29.31 9.38 2.10
C THR A 632 28.23 9.08 3.11
N TRP A 633 28.61 8.98 4.39
CA TRP A 633 27.75 8.65 5.49
C TRP A 633 27.95 9.56 6.68
N PHE A 634 26.89 9.71 7.46
CA PHE A 634 26.98 10.09 8.85
C PHE A 634 25.95 9.28 9.65
N ASP A 635 26.44 8.54 10.63
CA ASP A 635 25.64 7.67 11.47
C ASP A 635 25.80 8.13 12.90
N GLY A 636 24.72 8.60 13.49
CA GLY A 636 24.78 9.19 14.81
C GLY A 636 23.51 8.97 15.61
N TYR A 637 23.64 9.11 16.94
CA TYR A 637 22.57 8.78 17.86
C TYR A 637 22.61 9.62 19.13
N THR A 638 21.45 9.64 19.76
CA THR A 638 21.22 10.00 21.16
C THR A 638 20.68 8.77 21.89
N PRO A 639 20.50 8.75 23.22
CA PRO A 639 19.82 7.63 23.88
C PRO A 639 18.39 7.36 23.37
N GLN A 640 17.78 8.32 22.67
CA GLN A 640 16.36 8.30 22.30
C GLN A 640 16.11 8.02 20.81
N LEU A 641 17.09 8.31 19.93
CA LEU A 641 16.96 8.16 18.49
C LEU A 641 18.30 7.91 17.83
N ALA A 642 18.39 6.92 16.95
CA ALA A 642 19.55 6.65 16.10
C ALA A 642 19.18 6.89 14.64
N THR A 643 20.08 7.54 13.90
CA THR A 643 19.84 7.94 12.51
C THR A 643 21.09 7.68 11.67
N ALA A 644 20.93 6.93 10.59
CA ALA A 644 21.95 6.75 9.57
C ALA A 644 21.58 7.54 8.31
N VAL A 645 22.51 8.35 7.83
CA VAL A 645 22.34 9.17 6.62
C VAL A 645 23.38 8.81 5.60
N TRP A 646 22.91 8.38 4.44
CA TRP A 646 23.72 8.14 3.25
C TRP A 646 23.52 9.25 2.21
N THR A 647 24.60 9.61 1.51
CA THR A 647 24.56 10.46 0.30
C THR A 647 25.53 9.88 -0.73
N GLY A 648 25.08 9.66 -1.97
CA GLY A 648 25.94 9.08 -3.00
C GLY A 648 25.24 8.80 -4.32
N PHE A 649 25.94 8.10 -5.20
CA PHE A 649 25.37 7.61 -6.44
C PHE A 649 24.58 6.33 -6.18
N ILE A 650 23.34 6.27 -6.67
CA ILE A 650 22.47 5.08 -6.51
C ILE A 650 23.09 3.86 -7.19
N ARG A 651 23.74 4.05 -8.32
CA ARG A 651 24.47 3.03 -9.07
C ARG A 651 25.76 3.65 -9.59
N PRO A 652 26.82 3.62 -8.78
CA PRO A 652 28.09 4.25 -9.17
C PRO A 652 28.72 3.54 -10.35
N ASP A 653 29.22 4.31 -11.32
CA ASP A 653 30.03 3.83 -12.43
C ASP A 653 31.44 4.50 -12.37
N THR A 654 32.28 3.90 -11.55
CA THR A 654 33.66 4.39 -11.35
C THR A 654 34.50 4.32 -12.61
N LEU A 655 34.20 3.42 -13.56
CA LEU A 655 34.86 3.34 -14.86
C LEU A 655 34.53 4.54 -15.74
N LYS A 656 33.35 5.17 -15.53
CA LYS A 656 32.96 6.43 -16.18
C LYS A 656 33.32 7.66 -15.37
N GLY A 657 33.97 7.49 -14.21
CA GLY A 657 34.49 8.56 -13.39
C GLY A 657 33.48 9.19 -12.45
N ASP A 658 32.49 8.39 -11.97
CA ASP A 658 31.62 8.83 -10.88
C ASP A 658 32.46 9.14 -9.65
N TYR A 659 32.35 10.39 -9.18
CA TYR A 659 33.13 10.93 -8.08
C TYR A 659 32.36 12.11 -7.48
N MET A 660 32.12 12.06 -6.16
CA MET A 660 31.49 13.16 -5.44
C MET A 660 32.53 14.24 -5.12
N GLY A 661 32.71 15.14 -6.06
CA GLY A 661 33.56 16.30 -5.90
C GLY A 661 33.47 17.20 -7.12
N ASN A 662 33.79 18.48 -6.93
CA ASN A 662 33.68 19.50 -7.98
C ASN A 662 32.28 19.47 -8.65
N MET A 663 31.23 19.32 -7.86
CA MET A 663 29.88 19.16 -8.36
C MET A 663 28.85 20.01 -7.58
N ARG A 664 27.64 20.14 -8.16
CA ARG A 664 26.55 20.84 -7.54
C ARG A 664 25.60 19.83 -6.88
N VAL A 665 25.27 20.06 -5.60
CA VAL A 665 24.30 19.27 -4.83
C VAL A 665 23.47 20.25 -4.00
N GLY A 666 22.16 20.08 -3.97
CA GLY A 666 21.25 20.96 -3.22
C GLY A 666 21.32 22.43 -3.65
N GLY A 667 21.68 22.69 -4.90
CA GLY A 667 21.90 24.05 -5.42
C GLY A 667 23.25 24.66 -5.09
N GLN A 668 24.02 24.11 -4.14
CA GLN A 668 25.37 24.57 -3.77
C GLN A 668 26.43 23.86 -4.63
N TYR A 669 27.50 24.59 -5.01
CA TYR A 669 28.67 24.00 -5.66
C TYR A 669 29.73 23.65 -4.62
N TYR A 670 30.16 22.40 -4.58
CA TYR A 670 31.21 21.90 -3.70
C TYR A 670 32.51 21.75 -4.50
N TYR A 671 33.57 22.45 -4.06
CA TYR A 671 34.91 22.36 -4.63
C TYR A 671 35.67 21.22 -3.93
N GLY A 672 36.40 20.43 -4.72
CA GLY A 672 37.15 19.28 -4.19
C GLY A 672 36.25 18.10 -3.82
N GLN A 673 36.77 17.22 -2.98
CA GLN A 673 36.13 16.02 -2.53
C GLN A 673 34.98 16.31 -1.51
N ILE A 674 33.87 15.59 -1.64
CA ILE A 674 32.77 15.62 -0.69
C ILE A 674 32.98 14.50 0.34
N PHE A 675 33.03 14.84 1.60
CA PHE A 675 33.17 13.95 2.75
C PHE A 675 31.86 13.74 3.49
N GLY A 676 31.81 12.76 4.41
CA GLY A 676 30.64 12.51 5.25
C GLY A 676 30.17 13.75 6.03
N ALA A 677 31.09 14.58 6.46
CA ALA A 677 30.80 15.85 7.14
C ALA A 677 30.22 16.95 6.23
N THR A 678 30.31 16.78 4.89
CA THR A 678 29.96 17.87 3.96
C THR A 678 28.45 17.96 3.71
N ILE A 679 27.76 16.80 3.56
CA ILE A 679 26.33 16.73 3.25
C ILE A 679 25.60 15.82 4.24
N SER A 680 26.09 14.60 4.47
CA SER A 680 25.40 13.60 5.30
C SER A 680 25.29 14.04 6.76
N ALA A 681 26.35 14.59 7.36
CA ALA A 681 26.31 15.07 8.74
C ALA A 681 25.42 16.33 8.94
N PRO A 682 25.42 17.34 8.07
CA PRO A 682 24.44 18.42 8.09
C PRO A 682 22.98 17.94 8.01
N ILE A 683 22.66 16.96 7.13
CA ILE A 683 21.33 16.33 7.06
C ILE A 683 21.00 15.68 8.40
N TRP A 684 21.91 14.90 8.97
CA TRP A 684 21.73 14.27 10.26
C TRP A 684 21.48 15.29 11.37
N HIS A 685 22.30 16.32 11.45
CA HIS A 685 22.19 17.39 12.44
C HIS A 685 20.82 18.08 12.40
N GLU A 686 20.38 18.45 11.19
CA GLU A 686 19.09 19.13 11.00
C GLU A 686 17.91 18.18 11.29
N ALA A 687 17.96 16.94 10.81
CA ALA A 687 16.93 15.94 11.05
C ALA A 687 16.75 15.62 12.53
N MET A 688 17.87 15.36 13.25
CA MET A 688 17.87 15.05 14.67
C MET A 688 17.44 16.23 15.53
N THR A 689 17.89 17.44 15.20
CA THR A 689 17.48 18.67 15.90
C THR A 689 15.96 18.87 15.82
N ARG A 690 15.38 18.70 14.64
CA ARG A 690 13.93 18.83 14.42
C ARG A 690 13.14 17.69 15.07
N ALA A 691 13.58 16.45 14.90
CA ALA A 691 12.93 15.26 15.46
C ALA A 691 12.91 15.31 16.99
N LEU A 692 13.99 15.70 17.61
CA LEU A 692 14.13 15.74 19.06
C LEU A 692 13.68 17.06 19.71
N SER A 693 13.21 18.03 18.94
CA SER A 693 12.65 19.28 19.46
C SER A 693 11.50 19.01 20.44
N GLY A 694 11.56 19.55 21.65
CA GLY A 694 10.55 19.32 22.69
C GLY A 694 10.61 17.95 23.38
N VAL A 695 11.54 17.07 22.99
CA VAL A 695 11.80 15.81 23.70
C VAL A 695 12.75 16.08 24.86
N PRO A 696 12.46 15.60 26.09
CA PRO A 696 13.35 15.78 27.23
C PRO A 696 14.76 15.24 26.96
N VAL A 697 15.78 15.98 27.36
CA VAL A 697 17.17 15.57 27.19
C VAL A 697 17.47 14.36 28.09
N GLN A 698 18.12 13.35 27.51
CA GLN A 698 18.68 12.20 28.23
C GLN A 698 20.18 12.14 27.98
N ASP A 699 20.94 11.78 29.00
CA ASP A 699 22.37 11.53 28.85
C ASP A 699 22.66 10.05 28.65
N PHE A 700 23.83 9.76 28.08
CA PHE A 700 24.35 8.43 27.99
C PHE A 700 24.79 7.87 29.35
N THR A 701 24.72 6.59 29.53
CA THR A 701 25.33 5.92 30.68
C THR A 701 26.86 6.00 30.57
N ALA A 702 27.52 6.53 31.60
CA ALA A 702 28.98 6.58 31.62
C ALA A 702 29.58 5.15 31.74
N PRO A 703 30.64 4.85 30.99
CA PRO A 703 31.33 3.57 31.12
C PRO A 703 32.04 3.44 32.48
N HIS A 704 32.12 2.22 33.00
CA HIS A 704 32.87 1.95 34.24
C HIS A 704 34.37 1.86 33.94
N GLY A 705 35.17 2.52 34.71
CA GLY A 705 36.64 2.48 34.59
C GLY A 705 37.27 3.41 33.57
N PHE A 706 36.46 4.20 32.86
CA PHE A 706 36.95 5.21 31.93
C PHE A 706 37.39 6.47 32.70
N PRO A 707 38.49 7.12 32.32
CA PRO A 707 38.82 8.41 32.90
C PRO A 707 37.69 9.42 32.63
N PRO A 708 37.33 10.31 33.58
CA PRO A 708 36.35 11.35 33.34
C PRO A 708 36.79 12.22 32.16
N GLU A 709 35.84 12.63 31.31
CA GLU A 709 36.12 13.60 30.24
C GLU A 709 36.84 14.84 30.83
N PRO A 710 37.88 15.34 30.17
CA PRO A 710 38.44 16.63 30.56
C PRO A 710 37.35 17.68 30.40
N GLN A 711 37.05 18.42 31.50
CA GLN A 711 36.03 19.49 31.59
C GLN A 711 36.38 20.65 30.68
#